data_e796322dfe23d59c32c439c7351ac27d
#
_entry.id   e796322dfe23d59c32c439c7351ac27d
#
_cell.length_a   1.000
_cell.length_b   1.000
_cell.length_c   1.000
_cell.angle_alpha   90.00
_cell.angle_beta   90.00
_cell.angle_gamma   90.00
#
_symmetry.space_group_name_H-M   'P 1'
#
loop_
_entity.id
_entity.type
_entity.pdbx_description
1 polymer ?
#
loop_
_entity_poly.entity_id
_entity_poly.type
_entity_poly.pdbx_seq_one_letter_code
_entity_poly.pdbx_strand_id
1 'polypeptide(L)'
;VSELQTHEVLKDYFGHESLRPGQAEVIERVMDLRNTLAVLPTGGGKSLCYQLPAMCMEGLSVVVSPLIALMRDQVESLAKKGVPCARIDSTSSAEEFEQTLVKIQSGELKLLYLSPERMAEPTMQQLLKNSGIALVAIDEAHCISEWGHSFRPSYIRLPKLVRSLKPKVILALTATASKDTAGSIRKAFKILKKDHIQTSFYRDNLVFEVEVCSEEDKQQALLTAIELPDRTPAIVYATRRGDVEELAAMLSRSGINARAYHAGMPADARAEVQDGFLGHQFPVICATIAFGMGVDMPDVRSVIHYHPPKSPEGWIQESGRAGRDGQSSHCLMIINGDDQAALQSLVVAKQPGRKATEAILQNLFSQGKRAILSRYNLSTLNDVPMELLDVLLARLESDGWIVPDGGSWMWCHLVPLRWDIAARKRILSGFPKPSRAMLEELMDSKQRVSLLELAADDVAKMNRMLNVLRELEAGGEVRLKLSHSLIHYRIKREPEKLADLVDEMMAAFEKHSSHNLARIDAVFKMAVSRRCLAASLVGYFGEALAKRCGRCSACLGRSYTKKLPVSQPEELSLEELERIQSLVDEKRPALSTPERLARFLCGIYSPAMMRFRLYGHRDWGMLERLPYDDVLAIAKAQHG
;
A
#
# COMPACT_ATOMS: atom_id res chain seq x y z
N VAL A 1 5.19 6.61 35.83
CA VAL A 1 5.75 7.86 35.25
C VAL A 1 4.83 8.99 35.67
N SER A 2 5.36 10.04 36.27
CA SER A 2 4.53 11.15 36.73
C SER A 2 4.02 11.99 35.55
N GLU A 3 2.84 12.61 35.68
CA GLU A 3 2.31 13.57 34.69
C GLU A 3 3.32 14.70 34.43
N LEU A 4 4.06 15.10 35.45
CA LEU A 4 5.12 16.13 35.36
C LEU A 4 6.21 15.72 34.36
N GLN A 5 6.69 14.48 34.43
CA GLN A 5 7.72 13.96 33.53
C GLN A 5 7.22 13.88 32.07
N THR A 6 5.96 13.52 31.88
CA THR A 6 5.34 13.48 30.55
C THR A 6 5.23 14.87 29.92
N HIS A 7 4.92 15.89 30.75
CA HIS A 7 4.81 17.29 30.32
C HIS A 7 6.18 17.87 29.95
N GLU A 8 7.22 17.60 30.76
CA GLU A 8 8.60 18.03 30.49
C GLU A 8 9.10 17.46 29.16
N VAL A 9 8.94 16.15 28.93
CA VAL A 9 9.32 15.49 27.67
C VAL A 9 8.53 16.06 26.47
N LEU A 10 7.24 16.35 26.64
CA LEU A 10 6.41 16.97 25.61
C LEU A 10 6.95 18.33 25.18
N LYS A 11 7.35 19.15 26.14
CA LYS A 11 7.88 20.50 25.90
C LYS A 11 9.30 20.45 25.33
N ASP A 12 10.20 19.69 25.96
CA ASP A 12 11.63 19.72 25.65
C ASP A 12 11.97 19.06 24.30
N TYR A 13 11.34 17.92 23.98
CA TYR A 13 11.62 17.18 22.73
C TYR A 13 10.65 17.51 21.60
N PHE A 14 9.38 17.82 21.91
CA PHE A 14 8.36 17.99 20.89
C PHE A 14 7.91 19.44 20.68
N GLY A 15 8.26 20.34 21.62
CA GLY A 15 7.95 21.76 21.53
C GLY A 15 6.46 22.08 21.67
N HIS A 16 5.69 21.20 22.33
CA HIS A 16 4.27 21.39 22.56
C HIS A 16 3.98 21.64 24.03
N GLU A 17 3.10 22.61 24.29
CA GLU A 17 2.66 22.91 25.67
C GLU A 17 1.44 22.09 26.10
N SER A 18 0.68 21.56 25.15
CA SER A 18 -0.52 20.77 25.42
C SER A 18 -0.75 19.70 24.35
N LEU A 19 -1.47 18.66 24.74
CA LEU A 19 -1.88 17.57 23.85
C LEU A 19 -3.20 17.93 23.15
N ARG A 20 -3.36 17.48 21.91
CA ARG A 20 -4.61 17.62 21.16
C ARG A 20 -5.69 16.69 21.73
N PRO A 21 -6.99 16.96 21.47
CA PRO A 21 -8.08 16.06 21.86
C PRO A 21 -7.82 14.60 21.41
N GLY A 22 -8.04 13.66 22.33
CA GLY A 22 -7.80 12.24 22.14
C GLY A 22 -6.35 11.79 22.34
N GLN A 23 -5.33 12.64 22.17
CA GLN A 23 -3.94 12.25 22.42
C GLN A 23 -3.71 11.96 23.91
N ALA A 24 -4.19 12.83 24.80
CA ALA A 24 -4.05 12.65 26.24
C ALA A 24 -4.59 11.30 26.71
N GLU A 25 -5.82 10.97 26.29
CA GLU A 25 -6.44 9.69 26.63
C GLU A 25 -5.67 8.48 26.11
N VAL A 26 -5.13 8.55 24.87
CA VAL A 26 -4.34 7.45 24.29
C VAL A 26 -3.04 7.28 25.07
N ILE A 27 -2.34 8.39 25.35
CA ILE A 27 -1.07 8.38 26.06
C ILE A 27 -1.25 7.85 27.50
N GLU A 28 -2.26 8.32 28.22
CA GLU A 28 -2.61 7.83 29.55
C GLU A 28 -2.81 6.32 29.57
N ARG A 29 -3.62 5.76 28.64
CA ARG A 29 -3.84 4.31 28.56
C ARG A 29 -2.57 3.52 28.24
N VAL A 30 -1.73 4.05 27.34
CA VAL A 30 -0.44 3.42 27.01
C VAL A 30 0.49 3.44 28.23
N MET A 31 0.54 4.53 28.97
CA MET A 31 1.34 4.65 30.20
C MET A 31 0.82 3.75 31.33
N ASP A 32 -0.50 3.50 31.36
CA ASP A 32 -1.15 2.51 32.24
C ASP A 32 -0.97 1.06 31.75
N LEU A 33 -0.15 0.83 30.71
CA LEU A 33 0.11 -0.48 30.11
C LEU A 33 -1.18 -1.18 29.57
N ARG A 34 -2.13 -0.41 29.08
CA ARG A 34 -3.39 -0.90 28.52
C ARG A 34 -3.28 -0.94 27.00
N ASN A 35 -3.46 -2.14 26.42
CA ASN A 35 -3.52 -2.26 24.97
C ASN A 35 -4.63 -1.35 24.41
N THR A 36 -4.28 -0.46 23.49
CA THR A 36 -5.16 0.63 23.05
C THR A 36 -5.30 0.64 21.54
N LEU A 37 -6.52 0.92 21.05
CA LEU A 37 -6.80 1.29 19.66
C LEU A 37 -7.09 2.79 19.60
N ALA A 38 -6.29 3.54 18.85
CA ALA A 38 -6.48 4.95 18.60
C ALA A 38 -6.91 5.19 17.14
N VAL A 39 -8.13 5.68 16.95
CA VAL A 39 -8.66 6.10 15.65
C VAL A 39 -8.70 7.62 15.65
N LEU A 40 -7.64 8.22 15.09
CA LEU A 40 -7.43 9.66 15.06
C LEU A 40 -7.31 10.13 13.61
N PRO A 41 -8.04 11.16 13.15
CA PRO A 41 -8.02 11.59 11.76
C PRO A 41 -6.63 12.01 11.29
N THR A 42 -6.46 12.13 9.97
CA THR A 42 -5.23 12.65 9.37
C THR A 42 -4.96 14.06 9.91
N GLY A 43 -3.71 14.35 10.29
CA GLY A 43 -3.34 15.60 10.98
C GLY A 43 -3.63 15.63 12.48
N GLY A 44 -4.25 14.59 13.05
CA GLY A 44 -4.55 14.47 14.49
C GLY A 44 -3.32 14.18 15.38
N GLY A 45 -2.10 14.16 14.84
CA GLY A 45 -0.87 13.96 15.61
C GLY A 45 -0.69 12.55 16.17
N LYS A 46 -1.08 11.52 15.42
CA LYS A 46 -0.97 10.10 15.80
C LYS A 46 0.44 9.70 16.27
N SER A 47 1.48 10.22 15.63
CA SER A 47 2.86 9.84 15.93
C SER A 47 3.25 10.19 17.37
N LEU A 48 2.77 11.31 17.91
CA LEU A 48 3.04 11.71 19.28
C LEU A 48 2.50 10.70 20.31
N CYS A 49 1.40 9.99 19.98
CA CYS A 49 0.79 9.01 20.86
C CYS A 49 1.69 7.79 21.18
N TYR A 50 2.72 7.54 20.37
CA TYR A 50 3.73 6.52 20.68
C TYR A 50 5.12 7.10 20.93
N GLN A 51 5.45 8.25 20.34
CA GLN A 51 6.75 8.89 20.52
C GLN A 51 6.94 9.40 21.97
N LEU A 52 5.93 10.05 22.50
CA LEU A 52 5.99 10.58 23.88
C LEU A 52 6.06 9.44 24.91
N PRO A 53 5.20 8.41 24.90
CA PRO A 53 5.37 7.26 25.78
C PRO A 53 6.72 6.54 25.62
N ALA A 54 7.23 6.40 24.39
CA ALA A 54 8.53 5.75 24.16
C ALA A 54 9.68 6.47 24.87
N MET A 55 9.63 7.80 24.97
CA MET A 55 10.64 8.59 25.71
C MET A 55 10.49 8.46 27.23
N CYS A 56 9.27 8.26 27.71
CA CYS A 56 8.98 8.14 29.15
C CYS A 56 9.14 6.72 29.71
N MET A 57 9.03 5.70 28.86
CA MET A 57 9.08 4.28 29.29
C MET A 57 10.51 3.74 29.24
N GLU A 58 10.80 2.81 30.15
CA GLU A 58 12.04 2.00 30.11
C GLU A 58 11.90 0.85 29.13
N GLY A 59 12.92 0.68 28.27
CA GLY A 59 13.01 -0.35 27.24
C GLY A 59 12.82 0.19 25.83
N LEU A 60 12.89 -0.71 24.86
CA LEU A 60 12.77 -0.39 23.44
C LEU A 60 11.29 -0.29 23.03
N SER A 61 10.94 0.75 22.31
CA SER A 61 9.65 0.91 21.66
C SER A 61 9.78 0.62 20.16
N VAL A 62 8.95 -0.28 19.63
CA VAL A 62 8.96 -0.70 18.23
C VAL A 62 7.74 -0.14 17.53
N VAL A 63 7.96 0.58 16.43
CA VAL A 63 6.90 1.12 15.57
C VAL A 63 6.87 0.32 14.27
N VAL A 64 5.77 -0.35 14.00
CA VAL A 64 5.56 -1.08 12.74
C VAL A 64 4.76 -0.20 11.80
N SER A 65 5.37 0.21 10.69
CA SER A 65 4.71 1.04 9.68
C SER A 65 4.88 0.44 8.27
N PRO A 66 3.86 0.54 7.41
CA PRO A 66 3.92 0.00 6.05
C PRO A 66 4.61 0.96 5.05
N LEU A 67 5.03 2.14 5.50
CA LEU A 67 5.43 3.26 4.65
C LEU A 67 6.88 3.65 4.91
N ILE A 68 7.78 3.21 4.02
CA ILE A 68 9.23 3.45 4.15
C ILE A 68 9.53 4.96 4.15
N ALA A 69 8.91 5.74 3.26
CA ALA A 69 9.11 7.18 3.19
C ALA A 69 8.72 7.87 4.52
N LEU A 70 7.54 7.52 5.07
CA LEU A 70 7.10 8.06 6.35
C LEU A 70 8.04 7.69 7.50
N MET A 71 8.52 6.43 7.55
CA MET A 71 9.49 6.03 8.57
C MET A 71 10.78 6.84 8.49
N ARG A 72 11.25 7.11 7.27
CA ARG A 72 12.43 7.95 7.03
C ARG A 72 12.22 9.36 7.57
N ASP A 73 11.14 10.01 7.16
CA ASP A 73 10.82 11.38 7.59
C ASP A 73 10.66 11.49 9.11
N GLN A 74 10.02 10.48 9.74
CA GLN A 74 9.87 10.42 11.20
C GLN A 74 11.23 10.30 11.91
N VAL A 75 12.09 9.39 11.44
CA VAL A 75 13.44 9.20 12.03
C VAL A 75 14.30 10.44 11.86
N GLU A 76 14.31 11.06 10.68
CA GLU A 76 15.06 12.29 10.42
C GLU A 76 14.58 13.46 11.32
N SER A 77 13.26 13.61 11.47
CA SER A 77 12.67 14.63 12.33
C SER A 77 12.98 14.41 13.82
N LEU A 78 12.91 13.15 14.29
CA LEU A 78 13.22 12.78 15.68
C LEU A 78 14.71 12.91 15.98
N ALA A 79 15.59 12.53 15.07
CA ALA A 79 17.03 12.66 15.22
C ALA A 79 17.46 14.14 15.38
N LYS A 80 16.84 15.06 14.62
CA LYS A 80 17.05 16.51 14.77
C LYS A 80 16.65 17.04 16.15
N LYS A 81 15.73 16.34 16.83
CA LYS A 81 15.28 16.66 18.20
C LYS A 81 16.07 15.94 19.29
N GLY A 82 17.11 15.19 18.92
CA GLY A 82 17.94 14.44 19.86
C GLY A 82 17.29 13.15 20.41
N VAL A 83 16.21 12.65 19.79
CA VAL A 83 15.56 11.40 20.18
C VAL A 83 16.35 10.21 19.65
N PRO A 84 16.78 9.25 20.50
CA PRO A 84 17.50 8.06 20.07
C PRO A 84 16.58 7.12 19.27
N CYS A 85 16.61 7.21 17.95
CA CYS A 85 15.76 6.44 17.04
C CYS A 85 16.53 5.88 15.84
N ALA A 86 16.02 4.81 15.27
CA ALA A 86 16.53 4.20 14.03
C ALA A 86 15.40 3.56 13.23
N ARG A 87 15.67 3.22 11.96
CA ARG A 87 14.77 2.44 11.11
C ARG A 87 15.49 1.25 10.50
N ILE A 88 14.75 0.19 10.27
CA ILE A 88 15.18 -0.97 9.48
C ILE A 88 14.07 -1.33 8.52
N ASP A 89 14.34 -1.18 7.23
CA ASP A 89 13.42 -1.50 6.15
C ASP A 89 14.18 -2.14 4.96
N SER A 90 13.51 -2.31 3.82
CA SER A 90 14.11 -2.93 2.63
C SER A 90 15.19 -2.08 1.94
N THR A 91 15.31 -0.80 2.29
CA THR A 91 16.28 0.13 1.72
C THR A 91 17.51 0.35 2.62
N SER A 92 17.47 -0.16 3.86
CA SER A 92 18.59 -0.03 4.80
C SER A 92 19.79 -0.82 4.32
N SER A 93 20.97 -0.17 4.33
CA SER A 93 22.24 -0.81 3.99
C SER A 93 22.65 -1.84 5.06
N ALA A 94 23.58 -2.72 4.73
CA ALA A 94 24.13 -3.68 5.69
C ALA A 94 24.81 -2.99 6.88
N GLU A 95 25.52 -1.90 6.60
CA GLU A 95 26.21 -1.09 7.62
C GLU A 95 25.20 -0.41 8.57
N GLU A 96 24.17 0.26 8.04
CA GLU A 96 23.08 0.85 8.83
C GLU A 96 22.39 -0.20 9.69
N PHE A 97 22.19 -1.40 9.13
CA PHE A 97 21.58 -2.51 9.85
C PHE A 97 22.45 -2.94 11.04
N GLU A 98 23.75 -3.19 10.84
CA GLU A 98 24.67 -3.60 11.90
C GLU A 98 24.80 -2.52 12.98
N GLN A 99 24.97 -1.25 12.60
CA GLN A 99 25.01 -0.14 13.56
C GLN A 99 23.73 -0.07 14.41
N THR A 100 22.59 -0.31 13.78
CA THR A 100 21.30 -0.33 14.50
C THR A 100 21.22 -1.52 15.46
N LEU A 101 21.74 -2.71 15.09
CA LEU A 101 21.81 -3.86 15.98
C LEU A 101 22.63 -3.57 17.24
N VAL A 102 23.79 -2.94 17.09
CA VAL A 102 24.64 -2.53 18.22
C VAL A 102 23.89 -1.59 19.16
N LYS A 103 23.23 -0.57 18.62
CA LYS A 103 22.43 0.39 19.43
C LYS A 103 21.24 -0.26 20.15
N ILE A 104 20.63 -1.29 19.55
CA ILE A 104 19.57 -2.06 20.22
C ILE A 104 20.17 -2.87 21.39
N GLN A 105 21.31 -3.52 21.18
CA GLN A 105 21.96 -4.35 22.19
C GLN A 105 22.54 -3.54 23.35
N SER A 106 23.05 -2.34 23.09
CA SER A 106 23.56 -1.42 24.11
C SER A 106 22.45 -0.75 24.92
N GLY A 107 21.18 -0.84 24.47
CA GLY A 107 20.05 -0.15 25.11
C GLY A 107 20.00 1.36 24.87
N GLU A 108 20.80 1.88 23.94
CA GLU A 108 20.81 3.29 23.56
C GLU A 108 19.52 3.71 22.85
N LEU A 109 18.89 2.76 22.12
CA LEU A 109 17.76 3.06 21.27
C LEU A 109 16.43 3.12 22.04
N LYS A 110 15.69 4.20 21.88
CA LYS A 110 14.34 4.37 22.43
C LYS A 110 13.25 3.96 21.45
N LEU A 111 13.42 4.28 20.16
CA LEU A 111 12.45 4.03 19.11
C LEU A 111 13.10 3.31 17.93
N LEU A 112 12.50 2.17 17.54
CA LEU A 112 12.88 1.43 16.34
C LEU A 112 11.70 1.35 15.39
N TYR A 113 11.84 1.93 14.20
CA TYR A 113 10.87 1.82 13.11
C TYR A 113 11.19 0.60 12.25
N LEU A 114 10.19 -0.26 12.04
CA LEU A 114 10.32 -1.49 11.24
C LEU A 114 9.22 -1.61 10.20
N SER A 115 9.57 -2.12 9.02
CA SER A 115 8.54 -2.63 8.12
C SER A 115 7.98 -3.97 8.65
N PRO A 116 6.71 -4.31 8.33
CA PRO A 116 6.11 -5.58 8.74
C PRO A 116 6.91 -6.79 8.27
N GLU A 117 7.52 -6.71 7.08
CA GLU A 117 8.35 -7.75 6.48
C GLU A 117 9.63 -7.98 7.29
N ARG A 118 10.32 -6.90 7.66
CA ARG A 118 11.52 -6.97 8.52
C ARG A 118 11.20 -7.52 9.90
N MET A 119 10.07 -7.11 10.47
CA MET A 119 9.62 -7.65 11.76
C MET A 119 9.37 -9.17 11.69
N ALA A 120 9.00 -9.71 10.54
CA ALA A 120 8.76 -11.14 10.36
C ALA A 120 10.04 -11.98 10.20
N GLU A 121 11.20 -11.37 10.00
CA GLU A 121 12.48 -12.08 9.85
C GLU A 121 12.88 -12.78 11.15
N PRO A 122 13.29 -14.08 11.10
CA PRO A 122 13.64 -14.85 12.30
C PRO A 122 14.73 -14.21 13.15
N THR A 123 15.77 -13.65 12.51
CA THR A 123 16.88 -12.95 13.18
C THR A 123 16.39 -11.71 13.92
N MET A 124 15.53 -10.91 13.29
CA MET A 124 14.92 -9.74 13.92
C MET A 124 14.01 -10.14 15.09
N GLN A 125 13.19 -11.17 14.93
CA GLN A 125 12.35 -11.70 16.01
C GLN A 125 13.17 -12.15 17.22
N GLN A 126 14.30 -12.82 17.00
CA GLN A 126 15.18 -13.25 18.07
C GLN A 126 15.82 -12.07 18.80
N LEU A 127 16.29 -11.09 18.05
CA LEU A 127 16.86 -9.85 18.60
C LEU A 127 15.84 -9.13 19.48
N LEU A 128 14.64 -8.86 18.93
CA LEU A 128 13.59 -8.13 19.63
C LEU A 128 13.10 -8.86 20.89
N LYS A 129 13.05 -10.20 20.90
CA LYS A 129 12.71 -10.97 22.10
C LYS A 129 13.68 -10.74 23.26
N ASN A 130 14.94 -10.49 22.94
CA ASN A 130 16.00 -10.31 23.94
C ASN A 130 16.15 -8.85 24.40
N SER A 131 15.47 -7.90 23.72
CA SER A 131 15.67 -6.45 23.94
C SER A 131 14.69 -5.82 24.94
N GLY A 132 13.76 -6.59 25.55
CA GLY A 132 12.83 -6.05 26.53
C GLY A 132 11.91 -4.96 25.95
N ILE A 133 10.93 -5.35 25.14
CA ILE A 133 10.05 -4.40 24.44
C ILE A 133 9.07 -3.74 25.41
N ALA A 134 9.15 -2.42 25.50
CA ALA A 134 8.21 -1.61 26.29
C ALA A 134 6.88 -1.42 25.57
N LEU A 135 6.92 -0.95 24.32
CA LEU A 135 5.75 -0.63 23.51
C LEU A 135 5.91 -1.22 22.10
N VAL A 136 4.84 -1.79 21.56
CA VAL A 136 4.71 -2.01 20.12
C VAL A 136 3.60 -1.14 19.59
N ALA A 137 3.94 -0.16 18.75
CA ALA A 137 2.98 0.67 18.03
C ALA A 137 2.77 0.10 16.62
N ILE A 138 1.52 -0.14 16.25
CA ILE A 138 1.12 -0.61 14.92
C ILE A 138 0.48 0.56 14.18
N ASP A 139 1.25 1.21 13.33
CA ASP A 139 0.76 2.29 12.49
C ASP A 139 -0.03 1.75 11.30
N GLU A 140 -0.99 2.54 10.82
CA GLU A 140 -1.94 2.13 9.77
C GLU A 140 -2.58 0.75 10.06
N ALA A 141 -2.99 0.53 11.30
CA ALA A 141 -3.52 -0.75 11.78
C ALA A 141 -4.73 -1.26 10.98
N HIS A 142 -5.42 -0.39 10.23
CA HIS A 142 -6.50 -0.79 9.32
C HIS A 142 -6.04 -1.76 8.22
N CYS A 143 -4.74 -1.78 7.90
CA CYS A 143 -4.16 -2.73 6.94
C CYS A 143 -4.30 -4.20 7.35
N ILE A 144 -4.64 -4.50 8.61
CA ILE A 144 -4.90 -5.87 9.08
C ILE A 144 -6.23 -6.43 8.59
N SER A 145 -7.17 -5.57 8.28
CA SER A 145 -8.51 -6.00 7.88
C SER A 145 -8.53 -6.45 6.43
N GLU A 146 -8.85 -7.71 6.18
CA GLU A 146 -9.08 -8.24 4.82
C GLU A 146 -10.14 -7.43 4.06
N TRP A 147 -10.99 -6.73 4.80
CA TRP A 147 -12.05 -5.86 4.32
C TRP A 147 -11.65 -4.38 4.27
N GLY A 148 -10.40 -4.04 4.63
CA GLY A 148 -9.88 -2.68 4.64
C GLY A 148 -9.54 -2.20 3.23
N HIS A 149 -9.58 -0.88 3.03
CA HIS A 149 -9.25 -0.23 1.74
C HIS A 149 -7.76 -0.33 1.35
N SER A 150 -6.91 -0.66 2.32
CA SER A 150 -5.44 -0.78 2.14
C SER A 150 -4.92 -2.07 2.76
N PHE A 151 -5.64 -3.17 2.55
CA PHE A 151 -5.25 -4.47 3.06
C PHE A 151 -3.80 -4.82 2.68
N ARG A 152 -3.03 -5.28 3.68
CA ARG A 152 -1.65 -5.77 3.47
C ARG A 152 -1.48 -7.13 4.14
N PRO A 153 -1.17 -8.18 3.38
CA PRO A 153 -1.01 -9.53 3.91
C PRO A 153 0.03 -9.65 5.04
N SER A 154 1.09 -8.85 4.99
CA SER A 154 2.10 -8.80 6.05
C SER A 154 1.50 -8.41 7.43
N TYR A 155 0.41 -7.63 7.45
CA TYR A 155 -0.28 -7.25 8.68
C TYR A 155 -1.07 -8.39 9.34
N ILE A 156 -1.53 -9.40 8.59
CA ILE A 156 -2.20 -10.58 9.16
C ILE A 156 -1.28 -11.32 10.13
N ARG A 157 0.01 -11.36 9.84
CA ARG A 157 1.01 -12.04 10.68
C ARG A 157 1.37 -11.26 11.94
N LEU A 158 1.20 -9.92 11.94
CA LEU A 158 1.63 -9.06 13.04
C LEU A 158 1.07 -9.45 14.41
N PRO A 159 -0.23 -9.80 14.58
CA PRO A 159 -0.74 -10.18 15.90
C PRO A 159 -0.01 -11.37 16.52
N LYS A 160 0.39 -12.36 15.71
CA LYS A 160 1.15 -13.53 16.18
C LYS A 160 2.60 -13.14 16.50
N LEU A 161 3.23 -12.35 15.63
CA LEU A 161 4.61 -11.88 15.81
C LEU A 161 4.72 -10.99 17.06
N VAL A 162 3.83 -10.01 17.20
CA VAL A 162 3.81 -9.09 18.34
C VAL A 162 3.59 -9.85 19.65
N ARG A 163 2.65 -10.81 19.69
CA ARG A 163 2.45 -11.62 20.89
C ARG A 163 3.69 -12.45 21.28
N SER A 164 4.48 -12.89 20.29
CA SER A 164 5.71 -13.64 20.57
C SER A 164 6.81 -12.79 21.22
N LEU A 165 6.77 -11.47 21.03
CA LEU A 165 7.70 -10.51 21.64
C LEU A 165 7.35 -10.16 23.09
N LYS A 166 6.10 -10.42 23.52
CA LYS A 166 5.57 -10.09 24.86
C LYS A 166 5.82 -8.64 25.28
N PRO A 167 5.44 -7.63 24.44
CA PRO A 167 5.60 -6.24 24.82
C PRO A 167 4.80 -5.91 26.09
N LYS A 168 5.22 -4.88 26.85
CA LYS A 168 4.45 -4.40 28.01
C LYS A 168 3.09 -3.86 27.59
N VAL A 169 3.01 -3.18 26.42
CA VAL A 169 1.77 -2.59 25.87
C VAL A 169 1.78 -2.59 24.35
N ILE A 170 0.58 -2.67 23.75
CA ILE A 170 0.35 -2.56 22.31
C ILE A 170 -0.53 -1.35 22.03
N LEU A 171 -0.10 -0.50 21.11
CA LEU A 171 -0.88 0.62 20.60
C LEU A 171 -1.13 0.43 19.10
N ALA A 172 -2.38 0.22 18.72
CA ALA A 172 -2.80 0.21 17.33
C ALA A 172 -3.33 1.59 16.93
N LEU A 173 -2.80 2.16 15.82
CA LEU A 173 -3.18 3.49 15.36
C LEU A 173 -3.67 3.41 13.91
N THR A 174 -4.68 4.21 13.61
CA THR A 174 -5.15 4.42 12.23
C THR A 174 -5.83 5.76 12.08
N ALA A 175 -5.83 6.29 10.86
CA ALA A 175 -6.58 7.51 10.53
C ALA A 175 -8.06 7.20 10.24
N THR A 176 -8.37 5.99 9.77
CA THR A 176 -9.71 5.61 9.31
C THR A 176 -9.99 4.16 9.70
N ALA A 177 -11.11 3.93 10.36
CA ALA A 177 -11.58 2.57 10.63
C ALA A 177 -13.10 2.55 10.68
N SER A 178 -13.73 1.75 9.82
CA SER A 178 -15.14 1.42 9.98
C SER A 178 -15.34 0.61 11.27
N LYS A 179 -16.60 0.45 11.72
CA LYS A 179 -16.92 -0.37 12.91
C LYS A 179 -16.36 -1.79 12.79
N ASP A 180 -16.44 -2.39 11.62
CA ASP A 180 -15.95 -3.76 11.35
C ASP A 180 -14.42 -3.81 11.36
N THR A 181 -13.76 -2.83 10.75
CA THR A 181 -12.30 -2.71 10.77
C THR A 181 -11.79 -2.52 12.20
N ALA A 182 -12.39 -1.63 12.98
CA ALA A 182 -12.04 -1.43 14.39
C ALA A 182 -12.28 -2.70 15.22
N GLY A 183 -13.37 -3.43 14.94
CA GLY A 183 -13.66 -4.74 15.53
C GLY A 183 -12.56 -5.77 15.24
N SER A 184 -12.11 -5.85 13.99
CA SER A 184 -11.04 -6.74 13.55
C SER A 184 -9.70 -6.42 14.22
N ILE A 185 -9.31 -5.14 14.28
CA ILE A 185 -8.08 -4.70 14.97
C ILE A 185 -8.12 -5.05 16.45
N ARG A 186 -9.23 -4.73 17.14
CA ARG A 186 -9.37 -5.03 18.59
C ARG A 186 -9.27 -6.53 18.87
N LYS A 187 -9.92 -7.36 18.06
CA LYS A 187 -9.84 -8.82 18.16
C LYS A 187 -8.40 -9.31 17.95
N ALA A 188 -7.73 -8.82 16.93
CA ALA A 188 -6.37 -9.23 16.55
C ALA A 188 -5.34 -8.95 17.67
N PHE A 189 -5.39 -7.76 18.28
CA PHE A 189 -4.44 -7.32 19.31
C PHE A 189 -4.97 -7.41 20.75
N LYS A 190 -6.14 -8.07 20.95
CA LYS A 190 -6.79 -8.25 22.28
C LYS A 190 -7.03 -6.92 23.00
N ILE A 191 -7.50 -5.92 22.27
CA ILE A 191 -7.83 -4.59 22.82
C ILE A 191 -9.29 -4.58 23.28
N LEU A 192 -9.55 -4.14 24.50
CA LEU A 192 -10.89 -4.07 25.06
C LEU A 192 -11.68 -2.93 24.42
N LYS A 193 -13.03 -3.05 24.41
CA LYS A 193 -13.90 -2.01 23.84
C LYS A 193 -13.71 -0.64 24.53
N LYS A 194 -13.48 -0.63 25.85
CA LYS A 194 -13.23 0.58 26.64
C LYS A 194 -11.87 1.27 26.33
N ASP A 195 -10.96 0.53 25.69
CA ASP A 195 -9.63 1.02 25.30
C ASP A 195 -9.55 1.34 23.80
N HIS A 196 -10.72 1.53 23.17
CA HIS A 196 -10.87 2.07 21.84
C HIS A 196 -11.21 3.55 21.95
N ILE A 197 -10.26 4.40 21.55
CA ILE A 197 -10.39 5.85 21.52
C ILE A 197 -10.57 6.26 20.07
N GLN A 198 -11.65 6.99 19.82
CA GLN A 198 -11.95 7.55 18.51
C GLN A 198 -12.32 9.00 18.68
N THR A 199 -11.59 9.90 18.02
CA THR A 199 -11.97 11.30 17.92
C THR A 199 -12.87 11.52 16.72
N SER A 200 -13.53 12.68 16.68
CA SER A 200 -14.40 13.02 15.56
C SER A 200 -13.63 13.08 14.23
N PHE A 201 -14.25 12.53 13.18
CA PHE A 201 -13.79 12.69 11.79
C PHE A 201 -14.26 14.01 11.18
N TYR A 202 -15.18 14.69 11.85
CA TYR A 202 -15.70 15.96 11.37
C TYR A 202 -14.67 17.08 11.59
N ARG A 203 -14.35 17.74 10.49
CA ARG A 203 -13.53 18.93 10.48
C ARG A 203 -14.38 20.09 9.95
N ASP A 204 -14.64 21.04 10.80
CA ASP A 204 -15.52 22.16 10.51
C ASP A 204 -14.92 23.17 9.52
N ASN A 205 -13.63 23.14 9.28
CA ASN A 205 -12.97 23.95 8.27
C ASN A 205 -13.01 23.32 6.85
N LEU A 206 -13.47 22.07 6.68
CA LEU A 206 -13.57 21.43 5.36
C LEU A 206 -14.97 21.58 4.76
N VAL A 207 -15.04 22.10 3.54
CA VAL A 207 -16.27 22.23 2.76
C VAL A 207 -16.32 21.12 1.73
N PHE A 208 -17.23 20.16 1.91
CA PHE A 208 -17.42 19.08 0.94
C PHE A 208 -18.34 19.50 -0.19
N GLU A 209 -17.84 19.41 -1.42
CA GLU A 209 -18.54 19.81 -2.64
C GLU A 209 -18.62 18.63 -3.61
N VAL A 210 -19.71 18.52 -4.33
CA VAL A 210 -19.90 17.55 -5.41
C VAL A 210 -20.41 18.30 -6.63
N GLU A 211 -19.73 18.12 -7.74
CA GLU A 211 -20.14 18.60 -9.07
C GLU A 211 -20.52 17.38 -9.92
N VAL A 212 -21.74 17.41 -10.44
CA VAL A 212 -22.28 16.37 -11.32
C VAL A 212 -22.30 16.93 -12.73
N CYS A 213 -21.49 16.36 -13.64
CA CYS A 213 -21.39 16.83 -15.02
C CYS A 213 -21.25 15.65 -16.00
N SER A 214 -21.34 15.92 -17.30
CA SER A 214 -20.98 14.95 -18.33
C SER A 214 -19.47 14.70 -18.35
N GLU A 215 -19.00 13.65 -19.03
CA GLU A 215 -17.56 13.41 -19.19
C GLU A 215 -16.87 14.55 -19.95
N GLU A 216 -17.55 15.10 -20.96
CA GLU A 216 -17.05 16.22 -21.78
C GLU A 216 -16.84 17.51 -20.96
N ASP A 217 -17.69 17.74 -19.95
CA ASP A 217 -17.65 18.95 -19.12
C ASP A 217 -16.66 18.88 -17.94
N LYS A 218 -16.12 17.71 -17.62
CA LYS A 218 -15.24 17.51 -16.45
C LYS A 218 -14.01 18.40 -16.44
N GLN A 219 -13.35 18.55 -17.59
CA GLN A 219 -12.16 19.39 -17.68
C GLN A 219 -12.50 20.86 -17.42
N GLN A 220 -13.63 21.33 -17.95
CA GLN A 220 -14.10 22.69 -17.70
C GLN A 220 -14.52 22.90 -16.23
N ALA A 221 -15.17 21.90 -15.62
CA ALA A 221 -15.52 21.93 -14.21
C ALA A 221 -14.27 22.03 -13.31
N LEU A 222 -13.20 21.29 -13.65
CA LEU A 222 -11.92 21.35 -12.94
C LEU A 222 -11.27 22.74 -13.08
N LEU A 223 -11.19 23.30 -14.29
CA LEU A 223 -10.64 24.63 -14.54
C LEU A 223 -11.39 25.68 -13.72
N THR A 224 -12.71 25.70 -13.85
CA THR A 224 -13.57 26.63 -13.10
C THR A 224 -13.35 26.51 -11.60
N ALA A 225 -13.20 25.30 -11.07
CA ALA A 225 -12.99 25.08 -9.64
C ALA A 225 -11.64 25.62 -9.14
N ILE A 226 -10.57 25.48 -9.94
CA ILE A 226 -9.22 25.94 -9.56
C ILE A 226 -9.09 27.47 -9.67
N GLU A 227 -9.78 28.09 -10.63
CA GLU A 227 -9.75 29.54 -10.87
C GLU A 227 -10.52 30.33 -9.81
N LEU A 228 -11.38 29.70 -9.01
CA LEU A 228 -12.05 30.37 -7.91
C LEU A 228 -11.04 30.89 -6.87
N PRO A 229 -11.34 32.04 -6.21
CA PRO A 229 -10.49 32.55 -5.14
C PRO A 229 -10.25 31.52 -4.03
N ASP A 230 -9.06 31.56 -3.43
CA ASP A 230 -8.68 30.73 -2.29
C ASP A 230 -8.77 29.21 -2.52
N ARG A 231 -8.54 28.76 -3.78
CA ARG A 231 -8.56 27.33 -4.15
C ARG A 231 -7.17 26.70 -4.27
N THR A 232 -6.13 27.49 -4.26
CA THR A 232 -4.73 26.99 -4.32
C THR A 232 -3.97 27.34 -3.06
N PRO A 233 -2.99 26.48 -2.63
CA PRO A 233 -2.49 25.26 -3.30
C PRO A 233 -3.53 24.15 -3.38
N ALA A 234 -3.53 23.39 -4.51
CA ALA A 234 -4.51 22.36 -4.78
C ALA A 234 -3.87 20.99 -5.12
N ILE A 235 -4.51 19.91 -4.64
CA ILE A 235 -4.20 18.54 -5.03
C ILE A 235 -5.37 18.01 -5.86
N VAL A 236 -5.10 17.59 -7.10
CA VAL A 236 -6.08 16.98 -8.02
C VAL A 236 -5.81 15.48 -8.11
N TYR A 237 -6.75 14.66 -7.65
CA TYR A 237 -6.65 13.21 -7.70
C TYR A 237 -7.31 12.63 -8.94
N ALA A 238 -6.56 11.78 -9.67
CA ALA A 238 -7.07 10.98 -10.77
C ALA A 238 -6.66 9.50 -10.61
N THR A 239 -7.40 8.60 -11.25
CA THR A 239 -7.24 7.15 -11.05
C THR A 239 -6.07 6.57 -11.84
N ARG A 240 -5.86 7.03 -13.07
CA ARG A 240 -4.85 6.49 -14.00
C ARG A 240 -3.67 7.45 -14.13
N ARG A 241 -2.49 6.90 -14.47
CA ARG A 241 -1.27 7.69 -14.67
C ARG A 241 -1.39 8.63 -15.88
N GLY A 242 -1.97 8.13 -16.97
CA GLY A 242 -2.21 8.93 -18.18
C GLY A 242 -3.08 10.13 -17.89
N ASP A 243 -4.18 9.97 -17.15
CA ASP A 243 -5.07 11.07 -16.76
C ASP A 243 -4.33 12.13 -15.94
N VAL A 244 -3.45 11.71 -15.03
CA VAL A 244 -2.64 12.62 -14.21
C VAL A 244 -1.71 13.48 -15.07
N GLU A 245 -1.04 12.87 -16.06
CA GLU A 245 -0.15 13.57 -16.99
C GLU A 245 -0.93 14.51 -17.90
N GLU A 246 -2.07 14.05 -18.43
CA GLU A 246 -2.95 14.85 -19.30
C GLU A 246 -3.53 16.05 -18.57
N LEU A 247 -4.04 15.87 -17.34
CA LEU A 247 -4.59 16.95 -16.53
C LEU A 247 -3.54 18.00 -16.18
N ALA A 248 -2.33 17.59 -15.81
CA ALA A 248 -1.24 18.52 -15.54
C ALA A 248 -0.86 19.32 -16.80
N ALA A 249 -0.82 18.67 -17.96
CA ALA A 249 -0.55 19.33 -19.23
C ALA A 249 -1.68 20.27 -19.64
N MET A 250 -2.95 19.88 -19.47
CA MET A 250 -4.13 20.69 -19.76
C MET A 250 -4.15 21.95 -18.91
N LEU A 251 -3.99 21.82 -17.58
CA LEU A 251 -3.92 22.96 -16.66
C LEU A 251 -2.78 23.92 -17.02
N SER A 252 -1.60 23.36 -17.37
CA SER A 252 -0.46 24.18 -17.78
C SER A 252 -0.72 24.95 -19.08
N ARG A 253 -1.41 24.35 -20.06
CA ARG A 253 -1.84 25.05 -21.29
C ARG A 253 -2.86 26.16 -21.01
N SER A 254 -3.67 26.01 -19.96
CA SER A 254 -4.63 27.05 -19.51
C SER A 254 -3.99 28.11 -18.60
N GLY A 255 -2.65 28.14 -18.47
CA GLY A 255 -1.93 29.15 -17.69
C GLY A 255 -1.77 28.82 -16.20
N ILE A 256 -2.22 27.64 -15.74
CA ILE A 256 -2.10 27.19 -14.35
C ILE A 256 -0.87 26.29 -14.24
N ASN A 257 0.17 26.72 -13.51
CA ASN A 257 1.40 25.92 -13.33
C ASN A 257 1.08 24.66 -12.50
N ALA A 258 0.91 23.52 -13.20
CA ALA A 258 0.60 22.23 -12.61
C ALA A 258 1.68 21.18 -12.92
N ARG A 259 1.88 20.22 -12.00
CA ARG A 259 2.82 19.11 -12.18
C ARG A 259 2.13 17.77 -11.92
N ALA A 260 2.55 16.75 -12.68
CA ALA A 260 2.09 15.38 -12.52
C ALA A 260 2.90 14.64 -11.45
N TYR A 261 2.24 13.75 -10.68
CA TYR A 261 2.89 12.89 -9.70
C TYR A 261 2.22 11.50 -9.65
N HIS A 262 2.97 10.45 -9.94
CA HIS A 262 2.50 9.06 -9.84
C HIS A 262 3.64 8.08 -9.66
N ALA A 263 3.33 6.86 -9.19
CA ALA A 263 4.32 5.82 -8.89
C ALA A 263 5.13 5.31 -10.10
N GLY A 264 4.73 5.64 -11.33
CA GLY A 264 5.47 5.30 -12.55
C GLY A 264 6.65 6.22 -12.86
N MET A 265 6.73 7.38 -12.20
CA MET A 265 7.84 8.32 -12.38
C MET A 265 9.11 7.80 -11.69
N PRO A 266 10.33 8.16 -12.17
CA PRO A 266 11.60 7.95 -11.47
C PRO A 266 11.57 8.54 -10.05
N ALA A 267 12.33 7.94 -9.14
CA ALA A 267 12.28 8.32 -7.72
C ALA A 267 12.76 9.75 -7.47
N ASP A 268 13.81 10.17 -8.16
CA ASP A 268 14.37 11.54 -8.15
C ASP A 268 13.38 12.58 -8.71
N ALA A 269 12.73 12.30 -9.84
CA ALA A 269 11.69 13.18 -10.38
C ALA A 269 10.48 13.32 -9.42
N ARG A 270 10.10 12.23 -8.73
CA ARG A 270 9.05 12.28 -7.71
C ARG A 270 9.44 13.16 -6.51
N ALA A 271 10.69 13.04 -6.05
CA ALA A 271 11.21 13.85 -4.96
C ALA A 271 11.22 15.33 -5.35
N GLU A 272 11.71 15.68 -6.54
CA GLU A 272 11.72 17.04 -7.07
C GLU A 272 10.32 17.66 -7.13
N VAL A 273 9.33 16.94 -7.68
CA VAL A 273 7.95 17.42 -7.74
C VAL A 273 7.34 17.57 -6.36
N GLN A 274 7.60 16.65 -5.45
CA GLN A 274 7.11 16.73 -4.07
C GLN A 274 7.72 17.93 -3.34
N ASP A 275 9.03 18.11 -3.38
CA ASP A 275 9.73 19.22 -2.73
C ASP A 275 9.31 20.57 -3.34
N GLY A 276 9.13 20.62 -4.67
CA GLY A 276 8.65 21.82 -5.35
C GLY A 276 7.24 22.21 -4.90
N PHE A 277 6.31 21.26 -4.73
CA PHE A 277 4.97 21.54 -4.23
C PHE A 277 4.99 21.99 -2.76
N LEU A 278 5.74 21.29 -1.91
CA LEU A 278 5.92 21.68 -0.51
C LEU A 278 6.59 23.05 -0.35
N GLY A 279 7.46 23.41 -1.28
CA GLY A 279 8.14 24.71 -1.35
C GLY A 279 7.35 25.80 -2.08
N HIS A 280 6.06 25.58 -2.41
CA HIS A 280 5.19 26.54 -3.13
C HIS A 280 5.72 27.01 -4.50
N GLN A 281 6.55 26.21 -5.18
CA GLN A 281 7.08 26.54 -6.50
C GLN A 281 6.00 26.51 -7.60
N PHE A 282 4.93 25.77 -7.37
CA PHE A 282 3.75 25.70 -8.22
C PHE A 282 2.49 25.41 -7.40
N PRO A 283 1.33 25.96 -7.84
CA PRO A 283 0.11 25.93 -7.03
C PRO A 283 -0.70 24.64 -7.14
N VAL A 284 -0.49 23.79 -8.16
CA VAL A 284 -1.33 22.62 -8.39
C VAL A 284 -0.50 21.38 -8.66
N ILE A 285 -0.85 20.30 -7.99
CA ILE A 285 -0.32 18.96 -8.26
C ILE A 285 -1.44 18.02 -8.70
N CYS A 286 -1.30 17.42 -9.89
CA CYS A 286 -2.17 16.34 -10.35
C CYS A 286 -1.55 15.01 -9.96
N ALA A 287 -2.27 14.15 -9.27
CA ALA A 287 -1.67 12.96 -8.72
C ALA A 287 -2.59 11.75 -8.68
N THR A 288 -1.99 10.55 -8.69
CA THR A 288 -2.66 9.35 -8.20
C THR A 288 -2.58 9.31 -6.67
N ILE A 289 -3.27 8.35 -6.03
CA ILE A 289 -3.20 8.13 -4.57
C ILE A 289 -1.76 7.88 -4.06
N ALA A 290 -0.77 7.73 -4.95
CA ALA A 290 0.64 7.66 -4.60
C ALA A 290 1.17 8.95 -3.98
N PHE A 291 0.57 10.12 -4.31
CA PHE A 291 0.85 11.38 -3.64
C PHE A 291 -0.06 11.51 -2.44
N GLY A 292 0.53 11.42 -1.27
CA GLY A 292 -0.33 11.60 -0.13
C GLY A 292 0.21 11.04 1.18
N MET A 293 0.64 9.80 1.25
CA MET A 293 1.20 9.25 2.48
C MET A 293 2.59 9.87 2.73
N GLY A 294 2.73 10.59 3.85
CA GLY A 294 3.97 11.32 4.20
C GLY A 294 3.99 12.81 3.75
N VAL A 295 3.01 13.29 3.00
CA VAL A 295 2.93 14.71 2.63
C VAL A 295 2.30 15.49 3.79
N ASP A 296 3.06 16.40 4.38
CA ASP A 296 2.60 17.31 5.44
C ASP A 296 2.73 18.77 5.00
N MET A 297 1.74 19.23 4.26
CA MET A 297 1.57 20.63 3.84
C MET A 297 0.34 21.20 4.55
N PRO A 298 0.51 22.18 5.44
CA PRO A 298 -0.59 22.63 6.29
C PRO A 298 -1.66 23.42 5.55
N ASP A 299 -1.30 24.13 4.50
CA ASP A 299 -2.09 25.17 3.85
C ASP A 299 -2.65 24.75 2.48
N VAL A 300 -2.85 23.47 2.22
CA VAL A 300 -3.58 22.99 1.04
C VAL A 300 -5.02 23.53 1.08
N ARG A 301 -5.39 24.35 0.10
CA ARG A 301 -6.73 24.99 0.03
C ARG A 301 -7.77 24.13 -0.65
N SER A 302 -7.36 23.26 -1.60
CA SER A 302 -8.31 22.36 -2.25
C SER A 302 -7.76 20.95 -2.40
N VAL A 303 -8.63 19.98 -2.18
CA VAL A 303 -8.47 18.60 -2.65
C VAL A 303 -9.60 18.32 -3.63
N ILE A 304 -9.24 18.07 -4.87
CA ILE A 304 -10.20 17.87 -5.97
C ILE A 304 -10.08 16.43 -6.44
N HIS A 305 -11.14 15.66 -6.34
CA HIS A 305 -11.26 14.35 -6.94
C HIS A 305 -11.82 14.49 -8.35
N TYR A 306 -10.94 14.50 -9.36
CA TYR A 306 -11.34 14.45 -10.76
C TYR A 306 -11.98 13.10 -11.11
N HIS A 307 -11.45 12.02 -10.52
CA HIS A 307 -12.13 10.74 -10.43
C HIS A 307 -12.44 10.43 -8.98
N PRO A 308 -13.64 9.89 -8.69
CA PRO A 308 -14.07 9.59 -7.33
C PRO A 308 -13.14 8.62 -6.60
N PRO A 309 -13.00 8.74 -5.29
CA PRO A 309 -12.28 7.77 -4.47
C PRO A 309 -13.02 6.43 -4.44
N LYS A 310 -12.28 5.34 -4.26
CA LYS A 310 -12.82 3.96 -4.27
C LYS A 310 -13.62 3.60 -3.02
N SER A 311 -13.64 4.48 -2.02
CA SER A 311 -14.30 4.22 -0.75
C SER A 311 -14.49 5.50 0.08
N PRO A 312 -15.44 5.51 1.03
CA PRO A 312 -15.60 6.62 1.97
C PRO A 312 -14.35 6.86 2.84
N GLU A 313 -13.61 5.81 3.17
CA GLU A 313 -12.34 5.91 3.90
C GLU A 313 -11.28 6.67 3.09
N GLY A 314 -11.15 6.32 1.80
CA GLY A 314 -10.28 7.02 0.86
C GLY A 314 -10.68 8.50 0.76
N TRP A 315 -11.98 8.77 0.62
CA TRP A 315 -12.49 10.14 0.53
C TRP A 315 -12.09 10.99 1.75
N ILE A 316 -12.32 10.50 2.97
CA ILE A 316 -11.92 11.20 4.21
C ILE A 316 -10.38 11.34 4.31
N GLN A 317 -9.65 10.29 3.98
CA GLN A 317 -8.18 10.30 4.09
C GLN A 317 -7.51 11.28 3.11
N GLU A 318 -8.00 11.33 1.88
CA GLU A 318 -7.51 12.21 0.83
C GLU A 318 -7.95 13.66 1.08
N SER A 319 -9.22 13.89 1.39
CA SER A 319 -9.75 15.20 1.78
C SER A 319 -9.09 15.75 3.05
N GLY A 320 -8.69 14.88 3.98
CA GLY A 320 -8.01 15.24 5.22
C GLY A 320 -6.64 15.89 5.04
N ARG A 321 -6.14 15.99 3.80
CA ARG A 321 -4.90 16.73 3.48
C ARG A 321 -5.13 18.23 3.40
N ALA A 322 -6.36 18.66 3.10
CA ALA A 322 -6.71 20.07 3.03
C ALA A 322 -6.80 20.71 4.42
N GLY A 323 -6.41 21.98 4.52
CA GLY A 323 -6.64 22.86 5.66
C GLY A 323 -6.13 22.33 7.00
N ARG A 324 -4.94 21.75 7.06
CA ARG A 324 -4.36 21.28 8.34
C ARG A 324 -4.02 22.43 9.30
N ASP A 325 -3.89 23.62 8.77
CA ASP A 325 -3.72 24.87 9.50
C ASP A 325 -5.02 25.40 10.14
N GLY A 326 -6.15 24.71 9.93
CA GLY A 326 -7.46 25.11 10.45
C GLY A 326 -8.20 26.13 9.57
N GLN A 327 -7.60 26.63 8.49
CA GLN A 327 -8.26 27.55 7.58
C GLN A 327 -9.28 26.82 6.70
N SER A 328 -10.29 27.58 6.23
CA SER A 328 -11.33 27.04 5.33
C SER A 328 -10.68 26.44 4.08
N SER A 329 -11.10 25.23 3.74
CA SER A 329 -10.56 24.50 2.60
C SER A 329 -11.64 23.65 1.93
N HIS A 330 -11.48 23.41 0.63
CA HIS A 330 -12.50 22.82 -0.21
C HIS A 330 -12.14 21.38 -0.61
N CYS A 331 -13.12 20.48 -0.54
CA CYS A 331 -13.00 19.09 -0.93
C CYS A 331 -14.04 18.81 -2.01
N LEU A 332 -13.66 19.05 -3.26
CA LEU A 332 -14.54 18.89 -4.43
C LEU A 332 -14.41 17.49 -5.00
N MET A 333 -15.52 16.87 -5.36
CA MET A 333 -15.58 15.65 -6.15
C MET A 333 -16.39 15.90 -7.42
N ILE A 334 -15.78 15.69 -8.58
CA ILE A 334 -16.41 15.76 -9.90
C ILE A 334 -16.82 14.34 -10.27
N ILE A 335 -18.10 14.13 -10.63
CA ILE A 335 -18.63 12.79 -10.86
C ILE A 335 -19.61 12.70 -12.02
N ASN A 336 -19.63 11.51 -12.64
CA ASN A 336 -20.68 11.04 -13.54
C ASN A 336 -20.95 9.53 -13.33
N GLY A 337 -21.81 8.95 -14.16
CA GLY A 337 -22.12 7.51 -14.09
C GLY A 337 -21.02 6.62 -14.65
N ASP A 338 -20.24 7.13 -15.62
CA ASP A 338 -19.14 6.39 -16.24
C ASP A 338 -17.99 6.15 -15.23
N ASP A 339 -17.75 7.10 -14.33
CA ASP A 339 -16.80 6.92 -13.22
C ASP A 339 -17.13 5.70 -12.36
N GLN A 340 -18.45 5.53 -12.05
CA GLN A 340 -18.89 4.39 -11.25
C GLN A 340 -18.62 3.07 -11.98
N ALA A 341 -19.01 3.00 -13.26
CA ALA A 341 -18.78 1.84 -14.10
C ALA A 341 -17.28 1.52 -14.26
N ALA A 342 -16.44 2.53 -14.48
CA ALA A 342 -14.99 2.38 -14.59
C ALA A 342 -14.36 1.84 -13.30
N LEU A 343 -14.73 2.38 -12.12
CA LEU A 343 -14.22 1.89 -10.83
C LEU A 343 -14.68 0.47 -10.52
N GLN A 344 -15.95 0.12 -10.83
CA GLN A 344 -16.47 -1.23 -10.67
C GLN A 344 -15.77 -2.22 -11.59
N SER A 345 -15.54 -1.83 -12.86
CA SER A 345 -14.78 -2.61 -13.85
C SER A 345 -13.37 -2.94 -13.36
N LEU A 346 -12.66 -1.99 -12.73
CA LEU A 346 -11.34 -2.23 -12.14
C LEU A 346 -11.35 -3.27 -11.01
N VAL A 347 -12.45 -3.40 -10.28
CA VAL A 347 -12.60 -4.41 -9.22
C VAL A 347 -12.88 -5.78 -9.83
N VAL A 348 -13.83 -5.86 -10.75
CA VAL A 348 -14.25 -7.11 -11.40
C VAL A 348 -13.12 -7.71 -12.24
N ALA A 349 -12.48 -6.88 -13.06
CA ALA A 349 -11.41 -7.32 -13.97
C ALA A 349 -10.17 -7.88 -13.25
N LYS A 350 -9.94 -7.51 -12.00
CA LYS A 350 -8.80 -8.02 -11.23
C LYS A 350 -9.03 -9.40 -10.63
N GLN A 351 -10.26 -9.89 -10.60
CA GLN A 351 -10.56 -11.21 -9.99
C GLN A 351 -9.80 -12.33 -10.70
N PRO A 352 -9.15 -13.24 -9.93
CA PRO A 352 -8.51 -14.40 -10.51
C PRO A 352 -9.57 -15.41 -10.98
N GLY A 353 -9.37 -15.97 -12.16
CA GLY A 353 -10.23 -17.04 -12.65
C GLY A 353 -9.98 -18.35 -11.88
N ARG A 354 -11.00 -19.24 -11.88
CA ARG A 354 -10.93 -20.55 -11.21
C ARG A 354 -9.70 -21.36 -11.64
N LYS A 355 -9.40 -21.43 -12.95
CA LYS A 355 -8.24 -22.16 -13.51
C LYS A 355 -6.91 -21.60 -12.97
N ALA A 356 -6.80 -20.29 -12.85
CA ALA A 356 -5.58 -19.65 -12.31
C ALA A 356 -5.40 -19.97 -10.82
N THR A 357 -6.46 -19.92 -10.05
CA THR A 357 -6.46 -20.28 -8.62
C THR A 357 -6.08 -21.75 -8.41
N GLU A 358 -6.66 -22.64 -9.20
CA GLU A 358 -6.36 -24.07 -9.19
C GLU A 358 -4.89 -24.35 -9.52
N ALA A 359 -4.35 -23.72 -10.58
CA ALA A 359 -2.95 -23.87 -10.97
C ALA A 359 -1.97 -23.39 -9.87
N ILE A 360 -2.29 -22.29 -9.18
CA ILE A 360 -1.49 -21.80 -8.05
C ILE A 360 -1.51 -22.78 -6.88
N LEU A 361 -2.68 -23.28 -6.51
CA LEU A 361 -2.83 -24.25 -5.41
C LEU A 361 -2.17 -25.59 -5.74
N GLN A 362 -2.31 -26.05 -6.99
CA GLN A 362 -1.65 -27.26 -7.48
C GLN A 362 -0.13 -27.11 -7.41
N ASN A 363 0.43 -25.97 -7.87
CA ASN A 363 1.86 -25.70 -7.76
C ASN A 363 2.33 -25.72 -6.30
N LEU A 364 1.54 -25.17 -5.37
CA LEU A 364 1.88 -25.14 -3.96
C LEU A 364 1.90 -26.54 -3.34
N PHE A 365 0.85 -27.33 -3.53
CA PHE A 365 0.68 -28.63 -2.83
C PHE A 365 1.39 -29.79 -3.52
N SER A 366 1.76 -29.70 -4.80
CA SER A 366 2.50 -30.74 -5.51
C SER A 366 3.96 -30.86 -5.09
N GLN A 367 4.51 -29.88 -4.38
CA GLN A 367 5.91 -29.88 -3.91
C GLN A 367 6.13 -30.70 -2.63
N GLY A 368 5.09 -31.32 -2.05
CA GLY A 368 5.16 -32.13 -0.83
C GLY A 368 5.21 -31.27 0.43
N LYS A 369 5.95 -31.73 1.46
CA LYS A 369 5.94 -31.11 2.81
C LYS A 369 6.51 -29.69 2.87
N ARG A 370 7.27 -29.26 1.88
CA ARG A 370 7.84 -27.90 1.74
C ARG A 370 7.64 -27.42 0.33
N ALA A 371 7.21 -26.17 0.22
CA ALA A 371 7.04 -25.50 -1.07
C ALA A 371 7.90 -24.24 -1.14
N ILE A 372 8.51 -24.03 -2.31
CA ILE A 372 9.28 -22.82 -2.62
C ILE A 372 8.53 -22.11 -3.74
N LEU A 373 8.10 -20.88 -3.49
CA LEU A 373 7.26 -20.13 -4.40
C LEU A 373 7.95 -18.85 -4.87
N SER A 374 8.01 -18.63 -6.16
CA SER A 374 8.26 -17.33 -6.74
C SER A 374 6.94 -16.60 -6.92
N ARG A 375 6.69 -15.59 -6.09
CA ARG A 375 5.46 -14.74 -6.22
C ARG A 375 5.36 -14.12 -7.60
N TYR A 376 6.49 -13.65 -8.14
CA TYR A 376 6.55 -13.07 -9.47
C TYR A 376 6.11 -14.07 -10.55
N ASN A 377 6.67 -15.29 -10.51
CA ASN A 377 6.30 -16.32 -11.49
C ASN A 377 4.84 -16.75 -11.35
N LEU A 378 4.38 -17.00 -10.13
CA LEU A 378 2.97 -17.37 -9.90
C LEU A 378 2.00 -16.30 -10.39
N SER A 379 2.30 -15.04 -10.09
CA SER A 379 1.52 -13.90 -10.55
C SER A 379 1.51 -13.79 -12.08
N THR A 380 2.69 -13.81 -12.72
CA THR A 380 2.82 -13.57 -14.16
C THR A 380 2.36 -14.74 -15.04
N LEU A 381 2.58 -15.98 -14.61
CA LEU A 381 2.17 -17.17 -15.36
C LEU A 381 0.65 -17.36 -15.32
N ASN A 382 0.04 -17.09 -14.16
CA ASN A 382 -1.39 -17.27 -13.95
C ASN A 382 -2.20 -15.99 -14.17
N ASP A 383 -1.53 -14.88 -14.50
CA ASP A 383 -2.14 -13.55 -14.68
C ASP A 383 -3.00 -13.11 -13.48
N VAL A 384 -2.50 -13.40 -12.29
CA VAL A 384 -3.14 -13.00 -11.02
C VAL A 384 -2.38 -11.83 -10.42
N PRO A 385 -3.03 -10.69 -10.14
CA PRO A 385 -2.39 -9.56 -9.48
C PRO A 385 -1.69 -9.97 -8.18
N MET A 386 -0.50 -9.41 -7.95
CA MET A 386 0.33 -9.75 -6.78
C MET A 386 -0.43 -9.58 -5.46
N GLU A 387 -1.27 -8.54 -5.37
CA GLU A 387 -2.11 -8.25 -4.21
C GLU A 387 -3.08 -9.41 -3.90
N LEU A 388 -3.71 -9.99 -4.93
CA LEU A 388 -4.65 -11.11 -4.75
C LEU A 388 -3.93 -12.44 -4.51
N LEU A 389 -2.77 -12.64 -5.11
CA LEU A 389 -1.90 -13.77 -4.75
C LEU A 389 -1.51 -13.71 -3.26
N ASP A 390 -1.17 -12.52 -2.77
CA ASP A 390 -0.84 -12.31 -1.36
C ASP A 390 -2.05 -12.54 -0.44
N VAL A 391 -3.25 -12.15 -0.86
CA VAL A 391 -4.50 -12.46 -0.15
C VAL A 391 -4.71 -13.99 -0.06
N LEU A 392 -4.53 -14.71 -1.16
CA LEU A 392 -4.64 -16.17 -1.21
C LEU A 392 -3.65 -16.83 -0.23
N LEU A 393 -2.37 -16.46 -0.32
CA LEU A 393 -1.34 -17.01 0.55
C LEU A 393 -1.60 -16.70 2.03
N ALA A 394 -1.98 -15.46 2.34
CA ALA A 394 -2.31 -15.05 3.71
C ALA A 394 -3.53 -15.79 4.26
N ARG A 395 -4.53 -16.07 3.42
CA ARG A 395 -5.69 -16.87 3.79
C ARG A 395 -5.29 -18.30 4.13
N LEU A 396 -4.50 -18.95 3.26
CA LEU A 396 -3.97 -20.30 3.51
C LEU A 396 -3.15 -20.37 4.81
N GLU A 397 -2.40 -19.33 5.15
CA GLU A 397 -1.68 -19.22 6.42
C GLU A 397 -2.62 -19.09 7.62
N SER A 398 -3.62 -18.22 7.51
CA SER A 398 -4.61 -17.97 8.55
C SER A 398 -5.40 -19.24 8.89
N ASP A 399 -5.80 -19.97 7.86
CA ASP A 399 -6.57 -21.21 7.99
C ASP A 399 -5.69 -22.43 8.34
N GLY A 400 -4.37 -22.22 8.46
CA GLY A 400 -3.41 -23.21 8.92
C GLY A 400 -3.04 -24.30 7.90
N TRP A 401 -3.25 -24.05 6.60
CA TRP A 401 -2.80 -24.92 5.52
C TRP A 401 -1.28 -24.90 5.39
N ILE A 402 -0.70 -23.69 5.47
CA ILE A 402 0.72 -23.44 5.27
C ILE A 402 1.29 -22.58 6.41
N VAL A 403 2.59 -22.68 6.63
CA VAL A 403 3.32 -21.82 7.57
C VAL A 403 4.58 -21.32 6.90
N PRO A 404 4.89 -20.02 6.93
CA PRO A 404 6.14 -19.48 6.42
C PRO A 404 7.35 -20.18 7.05
N ASP A 405 8.32 -20.55 6.23
CA ASP A 405 9.54 -21.28 6.64
C ASP A 405 10.80 -20.56 6.14
N GLY A 406 10.71 -19.23 5.97
CA GLY A 406 11.80 -18.38 5.51
C GLY A 406 11.63 -17.90 4.07
N GLY A 407 12.70 -17.41 3.51
CA GLY A 407 12.77 -16.91 2.15
C GLY A 407 14.19 -16.94 1.59
N SER A 408 14.30 -16.78 0.29
CA SER A 408 15.55 -16.76 -0.44
C SER A 408 15.41 -15.96 -1.73
N TRP A 409 16.40 -16.03 -2.60
CA TRP A 409 16.40 -15.34 -3.88
C TRP A 409 16.62 -16.34 -5.02
N MET A 410 15.90 -16.15 -6.12
CA MET A 410 16.04 -17.02 -7.30
C MET A 410 17.33 -16.74 -8.06
N TRP A 411 17.65 -15.47 -8.29
CA TRP A 411 18.76 -15.04 -9.11
C TRP A 411 19.78 -14.23 -8.34
N CYS A 412 21.04 -14.53 -8.59
CA CYS A 412 22.18 -13.81 -8.10
C CYS A 412 23.06 -13.35 -9.28
N HIS A 413 23.57 -12.13 -9.19
CA HIS A 413 24.61 -11.63 -10.07
C HIS A 413 25.67 -10.97 -9.21
N LEU A 414 26.91 -11.45 -9.30
CA LEU A 414 28.07 -10.88 -8.67
C LEU A 414 28.65 -9.79 -9.58
N VAL A 415 28.72 -8.58 -9.07
CA VAL A 415 29.40 -7.47 -9.73
C VAL A 415 30.71 -7.22 -9.00
N PRO A 416 31.86 -7.58 -9.60
CA PRO A 416 33.15 -7.36 -8.96
C PRO A 416 33.44 -5.85 -8.84
N LEU A 417 33.88 -5.41 -7.66
CA LEU A 417 34.29 -4.02 -7.40
C LEU A 417 35.80 -3.83 -7.54
N ARG A 418 36.59 -4.87 -7.21
CA ARG A 418 38.04 -4.93 -7.41
C ARG A 418 38.34 -6.33 -7.94
N TRP A 419 38.64 -6.43 -9.22
CA TRP A 419 38.80 -7.71 -9.89
C TRP A 419 40.16 -7.85 -10.57
N ASP A 420 41.11 -8.41 -9.84
CA ASP A 420 42.35 -8.94 -10.39
C ASP A 420 42.51 -10.43 -10.02
N ILE A 421 43.46 -11.12 -10.65
CA ILE A 421 43.72 -12.54 -10.41
C ILE A 421 44.11 -12.81 -8.94
N ALA A 422 44.81 -11.86 -8.31
CA ALA A 422 45.26 -11.98 -6.93
C ALA A 422 44.07 -11.83 -5.96
N ALA A 423 43.16 -10.89 -6.22
CA ALA A 423 41.91 -10.72 -5.47
C ALA A 423 41.03 -11.98 -5.58
N ARG A 424 40.83 -12.52 -6.79
CA ARG A 424 40.10 -13.77 -6.99
C ARG A 424 40.67 -14.94 -6.19
N LYS A 425 41.98 -15.13 -6.22
CA LYS A 425 42.67 -16.21 -5.47
C LYS A 425 42.51 -16.02 -3.96
N ARG A 426 42.61 -14.79 -3.48
CA ARG A 426 42.43 -14.43 -2.07
C ARG A 426 41.00 -14.73 -1.58
N ILE A 427 39.99 -14.28 -2.34
CA ILE A 427 38.57 -14.56 -2.06
C ILE A 427 38.34 -16.08 -1.95
N LEU A 428 38.76 -16.82 -3.00
CA LEU A 428 38.56 -18.27 -3.02
C LEU A 428 39.30 -18.99 -1.89
N SER A 429 40.49 -18.52 -1.50
CA SER A 429 41.25 -19.14 -0.41
C SER A 429 40.64 -18.97 0.97
N GLY A 430 39.82 -17.92 1.16
CA GLY A 430 39.10 -17.65 2.44
C GLY A 430 37.91 -18.59 2.70
N PHE A 431 37.50 -19.39 1.73
CA PHE A 431 36.29 -20.23 1.86
C PHE A 431 36.59 -21.74 1.80
N PRO A 432 35.75 -22.58 2.43
CA PRO A 432 35.87 -24.05 2.37
C PRO A 432 35.71 -24.59 0.94
N LYS A 433 36.32 -25.73 0.62
CA LYS A 433 36.30 -26.35 -0.72
C LYS A 433 34.92 -26.40 -1.39
N PRO A 434 33.81 -26.79 -0.71
CA PRO A 434 32.50 -26.83 -1.34
C PRO A 434 31.98 -25.46 -1.79
N SER A 435 32.31 -24.39 -1.06
CA SER A 435 31.92 -23.02 -1.39
C SER A 435 32.79 -22.43 -2.51
N ARG A 436 34.04 -22.87 -2.65
CA ARG A 436 34.95 -22.39 -3.71
C ARG A 436 34.47 -22.72 -5.10
N ALA A 437 34.11 -23.98 -5.37
CA ALA A 437 33.62 -24.40 -6.69
C ALA A 437 32.39 -23.58 -7.13
N MET A 438 31.49 -23.33 -6.20
CA MET A 438 30.30 -22.52 -6.44
C MET A 438 30.65 -21.04 -6.70
N LEU A 439 31.58 -20.46 -5.90
CA LEU A 439 32.04 -19.09 -6.11
C LEU A 439 32.75 -18.93 -7.44
N GLU A 440 33.56 -19.92 -7.86
CA GLU A 440 34.17 -19.94 -9.18
C GLU A 440 33.15 -19.92 -10.29
N GLU A 441 32.10 -20.74 -10.21
CA GLU A 441 31.01 -20.77 -11.18
C GLU A 441 30.26 -19.44 -11.25
N LEU A 442 29.93 -18.82 -10.09
CA LEU A 442 29.32 -17.49 -10.02
C LEU A 442 30.23 -16.39 -10.55
N MET A 443 31.53 -16.48 -10.29
CA MET A 443 32.54 -15.51 -10.74
C MET A 443 32.79 -15.59 -12.24
N ASP A 444 32.73 -16.78 -12.82
CA ASP A 444 32.94 -17.00 -14.26
C ASP A 444 31.67 -16.66 -15.07
N SER A 445 30.52 -16.60 -14.43
CA SER A 445 29.28 -16.20 -15.07
C SER A 445 29.18 -14.69 -15.22
N LYS A 446 29.16 -14.21 -16.47
CA LYS A 446 28.84 -12.81 -16.80
C LYS A 446 27.33 -12.52 -16.72
N GLN A 447 26.52 -13.52 -16.46
CA GLN A 447 25.05 -13.45 -16.42
C GLN A 447 24.52 -13.72 -15.00
N ARG A 448 23.23 -13.50 -14.83
CA ARG A 448 22.52 -13.93 -13.60
C ARG A 448 22.51 -15.45 -13.52
N VAL A 449 22.83 -15.96 -12.35
CA VAL A 449 22.83 -17.40 -12.06
C VAL A 449 21.69 -17.73 -11.10
N SER A 450 21.01 -18.85 -11.33
CA SER A 450 19.98 -19.34 -10.45
C SER A 450 20.60 -19.96 -9.20
N LEU A 451 20.37 -19.34 -8.05
CA LEU A 451 20.85 -19.88 -6.77
C LEU A 451 20.16 -21.21 -6.41
N LEU A 452 18.93 -21.41 -6.87
CA LEU A 452 18.18 -22.63 -6.62
C LEU A 452 18.77 -23.81 -7.39
N GLU A 453 19.07 -23.62 -8.66
CA GLU A 453 19.74 -24.63 -9.53
C GLU A 453 21.14 -24.96 -9.02
N LEU A 454 21.96 -23.94 -8.68
CA LEU A 454 23.28 -24.14 -8.07
C LEU A 454 23.23 -24.93 -6.76
N ALA A 455 22.17 -24.76 -5.98
CA ALA A 455 21.96 -25.49 -4.74
C ALA A 455 21.37 -26.88 -4.98
N ALA A 456 21.02 -27.26 -6.23
CA ALA A 456 20.29 -28.48 -6.55
C ALA A 456 19.02 -28.62 -5.71
N ASP A 457 18.23 -27.53 -5.64
CA ASP A 457 16.99 -27.40 -4.86
C ASP A 457 17.14 -27.59 -3.33
N ASP A 458 18.38 -27.64 -2.82
CA ASP A 458 18.66 -27.70 -1.38
C ASP A 458 18.67 -26.29 -0.76
N VAL A 459 17.60 -25.97 -0.01
CA VAL A 459 17.43 -24.67 0.66
C VAL A 459 18.52 -24.38 1.69
N ALA A 460 19.00 -25.39 2.41
CA ALA A 460 20.05 -25.21 3.41
C ALA A 460 21.38 -24.88 2.74
N LYS A 461 21.69 -25.54 1.62
CA LYS A 461 22.84 -25.23 0.79
C LYS A 461 22.73 -23.83 0.21
N MET A 462 21.57 -23.44 -0.34
CA MET A 462 21.32 -22.11 -0.87
C MET A 462 21.49 -21.00 0.18
N ASN A 463 20.99 -21.19 1.42
CA ASN A 463 21.18 -20.22 2.49
C ASN A 463 22.66 -20.10 2.90
N ARG A 464 23.41 -21.21 2.96
CA ARG A 464 24.86 -21.17 3.19
C ARG A 464 25.57 -20.38 2.08
N MET A 465 25.16 -20.57 0.83
CA MET A 465 25.68 -19.83 -0.32
C MET A 465 25.44 -18.33 -0.18
N LEU A 466 24.22 -17.94 0.17
CA LEU A 466 23.86 -16.53 0.36
C LEU A 466 24.68 -15.88 1.48
N ASN A 467 24.94 -16.59 2.59
CA ASN A 467 25.75 -16.07 3.68
C ASN A 467 27.18 -15.80 3.21
N VAL A 468 27.80 -16.75 2.49
CA VAL A 468 29.13 -16.59 1.90
C VAL A 468 29.20 -15.38 0.95
N LEU A 469 28.17 -15.20 0.12
CA LEU A 469 28.09 -14.06 -0.81
C LEU A 469 27.95 -12.71 -0.08
N ARG A 470 27.19 -12.69 1.03
CA ARG A 470 27.05 -11.50 1.87
C ARG A 470 28.34 -11.16 2.62
N GLU A 471 29.13 -12.16 3.04
CA GLU A 471 30.46 -11.94 3.65
C GLU A 471 31.41 -11.28 2.64
N LEU A 472 31.37 -11.68 1.38
CA LEU A 472 32.15 -11.04 0.30
C LEU A 472 31.71 -9.61 0.02
N GLU A 473 30.41 -9.34 0.06
CA GLU A 473 29.87 -8.00 -0.12
C GLU A 473 30.25 -7.09 1.04
N ALA A 474 30.13 -7.57 2.27
CA ALA A 474 30.56 -6.85 3.47
C ALA A 474 32.08 -6.56 3.46
N GLY A 475 32.92 -7.44 2.88
CA GLY A 475 34.34 -7.21 2.65
C GLY A 475 34.64 -6.16 1.56
N GLY A 476 33.62 -5.63 0.87
CA GLY A 476 33.78 -4.64 -0.19
C GLY A 476 34.45 -5.16 -1.47
N GLU A 477 34.51 -6.46 -1.65
CA GLU A 477 35.15 -7.12 -2.78
C GLU A 477 34.21 -7.27 -3.98
N VAL A 478 32.93 -7.49 -3.71
CA VAL A 478 31.87 -7.66 -4.72
C VAL A 478 30.64 -6.85 -4.34
N ARG A 479 29.79 -6.56 -5.33
CA ARG A 479 28.41 -6.11 -5.12
C ARG A 479 27.46 -7.22 -5.53
N LEU A 480 26.58 -7.60 -4.62
CA LEU A 480 25.60 -8.65 -4.82
C LEU A 480 24.29 -8.05 -5.35
N LYS A 481 23.88 -8.44 -6.55
CA LYS A 481 22.55 -8.10 -7.08
C LYS A 481 21.66 -9.33 -6.99
N LEU A 482 20.78 -9.35 -6.00
CA LEU A 482 19.76 -10.39 -5.82
C LEU A 482 18.46 -9.96 -6.48
N SER A 483 17.77 -10.89 -7.13
CA SER A 483 16.49 -10.62 -7.78
C SER A 483 15.55 -11.83 -7.71
N HIS A 484 14.24 -11.56 -7.78
CA HIS A 484 13.16 -12.53 -7.67
C HIS A 484 13.19 -13.29 -6.33
N SER A 485 12.63 -12.66 -5.30
CA SER A 485 12.48 -13.27 -3.98
C SER A 485 11.64 -14.55 -4.05
N LEU A 486 12.08 -15.56 -3.34
CA LEU A 486 11.38 -16.83 -3.12
C LEU A 486 10.85 -16.86 -1.70
N ILE A 487 9.62 -17.32 -1.53
CA ILE A 487 9.03 -17.58 -0.22
C ILE A 487 8.98 -19.08 -0.02
N HIS A 488 9.40 -19.50 1.17
CA HIS A 488 9.36 -20.91 1.57
C HIS A 488 8.18 -21.13 2.51
N TYR A 489 7.44 -22.20 2.24
CA TYR A 489 6.33 -22.62 3.07
C TYR A 489 6.52 -24.08 3.52
N ARG A 490 6.11 -24.35 4.75
CA ARG A 490 5.91 -25.68 5.24
C ARG A 490 4.43 -26.01 5.15
N ILE A 491 4.10 -27.08 4.44
CA ILE A 491 2.73 -27.58 4.31
C ILE A 491 2.37 -28.27 5.64
N LYS A 492 1.28 -27.83 6.27
CA LYS A 492 0.79 -28.36 7.53
C LYS A 492 -0.29 -29.42 7.36
N ARG A 493 -1.08 -29.25 6.33
CA ARG A 493 -2.10 -30.19 5.92
C ARG A 493 -2.29 -30.11 4.42
N GLU A 494 -2.67 -31.20 3.80
CA GLU A 494 -3.00 -31.26 2.38
C GLU A 494 -4.52 -31.34 2.21
N PRO A 495 -5.09 -30.71 1.18
CA PRO A 495 -6.53 -30.81 0.92
C PRO A 495 -6.89 -32.22 0.45
N GLU A 496 -7.97 -32.81 0.99
CA GLU A 496 -8.49 -34.11 0.54
C GLU A 496 -8.91 -34.04 -0.94
N LYS A 497 -9.55 -32.94 -1.32
CA LYS A 497 -9.85 -32.60 -2.70
C LYS A 497 -9.42 -31.16 -2.97
N LEU A 498 -8.55 -30.97 -3.94
CA LEU A 498 -8.08 -29.64 -4.31
C LEU A 498 -9.23 -28.74 -4.79
N ALA A 499 -10.23 -29.31 -5.46
CA ALA A 499 -11.40 -28.58 -5.95
C ALA A 499 -12.18 -27.88 -4.83
N ASP A 500 -12.32 -28.51 -3.67
CA ASP A 500 -13.04 -27.91 -2.53
C ASP A 500 -12.30 -26.69 -1.98
N LEU A 501 -10.96 -26.77 -1.92
CA LEU A 501 -10.13 -25.63 -1.51
C LEU A 501 -10.15 -24.51 -2.56
N VAL A 502 -10.20 -24.84 -3.85
CA VAL A 502 -10.38 -23.87 -4.94
C VAL A 502 -11.72 -23.12 -4.75
N ASP A 503 -12.81 -23.86 -4.48
CA ASP A 503 -14.13 -23.26 -4.24
C ASP A 503 -14.14 -22.33 -3.04
N GLU A 504 -13.48 -22.73 -1.93
CA GLU A 504 -13.31 -21.88 -0.75
C GLU A 504 -12.55 -20.58 -1.07
N MET A 505 -11.46 -20.66 -1.84
CA MET A 505 -10.68 -19.47 -2.23
C MET A 505 -11.46 -18.57 -3.19
N MET A 506 -12.20 -19.16 -4.15
CA MET A 506 -13.06 -18.39 -5.06
C MET A 506 -14.15 -17.64 -4.30
N ALA A 507 -14.82 -18.29 -3.36
CA ALA A 507 -15.82 -17.62 -2.49
C ALA A 507 -15.20 -16.48 -1.67
N ALA A 508 -13.96 -16.62 -1.20
CA ALA A 508 -13.25 -15.55 -0.51
C ALA A 508 -12.96 -14.35 -1.45
N PHE A 509 -12.55 -14.60 -2.69
CA PHE A 509 -12.34 -13.54 -3.69
C PHE A 509 -13.64 -12.82 -4.06
N GLU A 510 -14.73 -13.56 -4.28
CA GLU A 510 -16.05 -12.98 -4.54
C GLU A 510 -16.51 -12.08 -3.40
N LYS A 511 -16.34 -12.52 -2.16
CA LYS A 511 -16.68 -11.74 -0.97
C LYS A 511 -15.83 -10.46 -0.88
N HIS A 512 -14.53 -10.55 -1.19
CA HIS A 512 -13.63 -9.39 -1.23
C HIS A 512 -14.08 -8.37 -2.30
N SER A 513 -14.41 -8.83 -3.49
CA SER A 513 -14.89 -7.97 -4.58
C SER A 513 -16.24 -7.34 -4.27
N SER A 514 -17.20 -8.11 -3.76
CA SER A 514 -18.52 -7.60 -3.37
C SER A 514 -18.40 -6.50 -2.32
N HIS A 515 -17.46 -6.65 -1.37
CA HIS A 515 -17.18 -5.61 -0.38
C HIS A 515 -16.60 -4.33 -1.02
N ASN A 516 -15.66 -4.47 -1.95
CA ASN A 516 -15.09 -3.32 -2.66
C ASN A 516 -16.14 -2.61 -3.54
N LEU A 517 -17.01 -3.36 -4.24
CA LEU A 517 -18.11 -2.79 -5.01
C LEU A 517 -19.09 -2.02 -4.11
N ALA A 518 -19.46 -2.58 -2.98
CA ALA A 518 -20.35 -1.90 -2.01
C ALA A 518 -19.75 -0.59 -1.48
N ARG A 519 -18.43 -0.49 -1.36
CA ARG A 519 -17.74 0.74 -0.92
C ARG A 519 -17.74 1.80 -2.02
N ILE A 520 -17.53 1.42 -3.27
CA ILE A 520 -17.68 2.32 -4.42
C ILE A 520 -19.11 2.85 -4.44
N ASP A 521 -20.12 1.97 -4.37
CA ASP A 521 -21.52 2.36 -4.35
C ASP A 521 -21.86 3.30 -3.19
N ALA A 522 -21.24 3.12 -2.03
CA ALA A 522 -21.45 4.00 -0.88
C ALA A 522 -20.98 5.43 -1.16
N VAL A 523 -19.82 5.62 -1.85
CA VAL A 523 -19.34 6.95 -2.26
C VAL A 523 -20.37 7.63 -3.16
N PHE A 524 -20.81 6.95 -4.22
CA PHE A 524 -21.77 7.51 -5.17
C PHE A 524 -23.12 7.80 -4.52
N LYS A 525 -23.65 6.90 -3.71
CA LYS A 525 -24.90 7.12 -2.95
C LYS A 525 -24.81 8.33 -2.02
N MET A 526 -23.66 8.53 -1.37
CA MET A 526 -23.45 9.72 -0.55
C MET A 526 -23.39 10.99 -1.40
N ALA A 527 -22.64 10.98 -2.50
CA ALA A 527 -22.40 12.11 -3.37
C ALA A 527 -23.70 12.71 -3.95
N VAL A 528 -24.62 11.84 -4.40
CA VAL A 528 -25.89 12.29 -5.03
C VAL A 528 -27.07 12.39 -4.08
N SER A 529 -26.87 12.19 -2.78
CA SER A 529 -27.96 12.22 -1.81
C SER A 529 -28.32 13.64 -1.37
N ARG A 530 -29.58 13.83 -0.87
CA ARG A 530 -30.00 15.08 -0.20
C ARG A 530 -29.47 15.20 1.24
N ARG A 531 -28.81 14.18 1.75
CA ARG A 531 -28.27 14.18 3.10
C ARG A 531 -26.99 15.02 3.15
N CYS A 532 -26.76 15.67 4.28
CA CYS A 532 -25.51 16.40 4.50
C CYS A 532 -24.30 15.50 4.26
N LEU A 533 -23.39 15.88 3.34
CA LEU A 533 -22.21 15.08 2.96
C LEU A 533 -21.32 14.82 4.17
N ALA A 534 -21.02 15.86 4.96
CA ALA A 534 -20.23 15.70 6.17
C ALA A 534 -20.86 14.70 7.16
N ALA A 535 -22.19 14.82 7.41
CA ALA A 535 -22.89 13.88 8.28
C ALA A 535 -22.92 12.44 7.73
N SER A 536 -23.04 12.28 6.40
CA SER A 536 -22.99 10.96 5.75
C SER A 536 -21.61 10.31 5.87
N LEU A 537 -20.54 11.10 5.65
CA LEU A 537 -19.18 10.64 5.75
C LEU A 537 -18.81 10.20 7.17
N VAL A 538 -19.05 11.05 8.19
CA VAL A 538 -18.75 10.66 9.58
C VAL A 538 -19.68 9.55 10.08
N GLY A 539 -20.91 9.50 9.57
CA GLY A 539 -21.88 8.44 9.86
C GLY A 539 -21.41 7.05 9.40
N TYR A 540 -20.66 6.98 8.31
CA TYR A 540 -20.04 5.74 7.85
C TYR A 540 -19.09 5.14 8.88
N PHE A 541 -18.39 5.99 9.65
CA PHE A 541 -17.50 5.58 10.75
C PHE A 541 -18.21 5.40 12.09
N GLY A 542 -19.55 5.56 12.09
CA GLY A 542 -20.37 5.34 13.28
C GLY A 542 -20.51 6.57 14.18
N GLU A 543 -20.13 7.74 13.70
CA GLU A 543 -20.30 9.03 14.37
C GLU A 543 -21.60 9.70 13.90
N ALA A 544 -22.27 10.42 14.79
CA ALA A 544 -23.46 11.19 14.46
C ALA A 544 -23.19 12.69 14.66
N LEU A 545 -23.42 13.49 13.62
CA LEU A 545 -23.42 14.94 13.77
C LEU A 545 -24.75 15.40 14.37
N ALA A 546 -24.69 16.25 15.38
CA ALA A 546 -25.89 16.80 16.05
C ALA A 546 -26.77 17.62 15.09
N LYS A 547 -26.18 18.24 14.06
CA LYS A 547 -26.88 19.04 13.04
C LYS A 547 -26.16 18.97 11.69
N ARG A 548 -26.87 19.34 10.63
CA ARG A 548 -26.29 19.47 9.28
C ARG A 548 -25.18 20.52 9.27
N CYS A 549 -24.13 20.32 8.48
CA CYS A 549 -23.00 21.26 8.41
C CYS A 549 -23.36 22.64 7.80
N GLY A 550 -24.46 22.72 7.04
CA GLY A 550 -24.98 23.97 6.45
C GLY A 550 -24.27 24.49 5.19
N ARG A 551 -23.10 23.92 4.82
CA ARG A 551 -22.22 24.47 3.78
C ARG A 551 -21.78 23.49 2.70
N CYS A 552 -22.03 22.20 2.83
CA CYS A 552 -21.75 21.23 1.77
C CYS A 552 -22.76 21.37 0.61
N SER A 553 -22.40 20.86 -0.58
CA SER A 553 -23.29 20.91 -1.76
C SER A 553 -24.71 20.41 -1.48
N ALA A 554 -24.87 19.32 -0.71
CA ALA A 554 -26.18 18.79 -0.37
C ALA A 554 -26.95 19.70 0.60
N CYS A 555 -26.29 20.41 1.51
CA CYS A 555 -26.94 21.41 2.38
C CYS A 555 -27.40 22.64 1.60
N LEU A 556 -26.66 23.00 0.55
CA LEU A 556 -26.95 24.13 -0.34
C LEU A 556 -27.89 23.75 -1.50
N GLY A 557 -28.34 22.47 -1.58
CA GLY A 557 -29.22 21.99 -2.64
C GLY A 557 -28.57 21.81 -4.02
N ARG A 558 -27.23 21.75 -4.09
CA ARG A 558 -26.47 21.76 -5.36
C ARG A 558 -26.08 20.38 -5.89
N SER A 559 -26.07 19.31 -5.07
CA SER A 559 -25.51 17.99 -5.44
C SER A 559 -26.55 16.91 -5.73
N TYR A 560 -27.85 17.17 -5.48
CA TYR A 560 -28.84 16.14 -5.66
C TYR A 560 -29.18 15.90 -7.14
N THR A 561 -29.02 14.64 -7.56
CA THR A 561 -29.57 14.14 -8.82
C THR A 561 -30.21 12.77 -8.61
N LYS A 562 -31.27 12.45 -9.36
CA LYS A 562 -31.88 11.11 -9.37
C LYS A 562 -31.08 10.13 -10.22
N LYS A 563 -30.38 10.63 -11.25
CA LYS A 563 -29.62 9.82 -12.19
C LYS A 563 -28.36 10.59 -12.58
N LEU A 564 -27.22 9.95 -12.47
CA LEU A 564 -25.95 10.51 -12.96
C LEU A 564 -25.96 10.54 -14.50
N PRO A 565 -25.37 11.55 -15.13
CA PRO A 565 -25.10 11.54 -16.55
C PRO A 565 -24.24 10.30 -16.89
N VAL A 566 -24.57 9.64 -17.95
CA VAL A 566 -23.82 8.50 -18.50
C VAL A 566 -23.63 8.81 -19.98
N SER A 567 -22.44 8.62 -20.48
CA SER A 567 -22.16 8.69 -21.92
C SER A 567 -23.03 7.66 -22.65
N GLN A 568 -23.55 8.03 -23.82
CA GLN A 568 -24.28 7.05 -24.61
C GLN A 568 -23.31 5.94 -25.02
N PRO A 569 -23.69 4.66 -24.90
CA PRO A 569 -22.86 3.58 -25.39
C PRO A 569 -22.70 3.76 -26.90
N GLU A 570 -21.48 4.00 -27.33
CA GLU A 570 -21.13 3.97 -28.75
C GLU A 570 -21.14 2.51 -29.22
N GLU A 571 -21.84 2.24 -30.30
CA GLU A 571 -21.73 0.94 -30.99
C GLU A 571 -20.29 0.78 -31.51
N LEU A 572 -19.80 -0.46 -31.42
CA LEU A 572 -18.48 -0.76 -31.96
C LEU A 572 -18.48 -0.55 -33.47
N SER A 573 -17.49 0.18 -33.95
CA SER A 573 -17.25 0.33 -35.37
C SER A 573 -16.78 -1.00 -35.99
N LEU A 574 -17.01 -1.18 -37.27
CA LEU A 574 -16.49 -2.35 -38.00
C LEU A 574 -14.97 -2.44 -37.91
N GLU A 575 -14.28 -1.31 -37.95
CA GLU A 575 -12.82 -1.24 -37.79
C GLU A 575 -12.37 -1.75 -36.42
N GLU A 576 -13.06 -1.41 -35.35
CA GLU A 576 -12.74 -1.91 -34.01
C GLU A 576 -12.93 -3.43 -33.91
N LEU A 577 -14.02 -3.96 -34.50
CA LEU A 577 -14.27 -5.40 -34.53
C LEU A 577 -13.19 -6.15 -35.32
N GLU A 578 -12.76 -5.63 -36.48
CA GLU A 578 -11.68 -6.21 -37.26
C GLU A 578 -10.34 -6.19 -36.51
N ARG A 579 -10.05 -5.11 -35.80
CA ARG A 579 -8.84 -5.00 -34.96
C ARG A 579 -8.87 -5.99 -33.78
N ILE A 580 -10.03 -6.19 -33.15
CA ILE A 580 -10.18 -7.19 -32.10
C ILE A 580 -9.95 -8.61 -32.65
N GLN A 581 -10.54 -8.92 -33.80
CA GLN A 581 -10.34 -10.19 -34.46
C GLN A 581 -8.87 -10.43 -34.82
N SER A 582 -8.18 -9.44 -35.35
CA SER A 582 -6.74 -9.49 -35.63
C SER A 582 -5.91 -9.82 -34.38
N LEU A 583 -6.23 -9.22 -33.23
CA LEU A 583 -5.57 -9.51 -31.94
C LEU A 583 -5.78 -10.96 -31.48
N VAL A 584 -6.96 -11.54 -31.73
CA VAL A 584 -7.25 -12.95 -31.44
C VAL A 584 -6.45 -13.88 -32.38
N ASP A 585 -6.41 -13.55 -33.68
CA ASP A 585 -5.73 -14.33 -34.70
C ASP A 585 -4.20 -14.36 -34.54
N GLU A 586 -3.61 -13.33 -33.93
CA GLU A 586 -2.18 -13.30 -33.59
C GLU A 586 -1.79 -14.35 -32.53
N LYS A 587 -2.72 -14.98 -31.85
CA LYS A 587 -2.52 -16.04 -30.84
C LYS A 587 -1.44 -15.72 -29.79
N ARG A 588 -1.34 -14.46 -29.39
CA ARG A 588 -0.37 -14.02 -28.37
C ARG A 588 -0.70 -14.67 -27.02
N PRO A 589 0.27 -15.28 -26.32
CA PRO A 589 0.02 -15.92 -25.02
C PRO A 589 -0.60 -14.98 -23.99
N ALA A 590 -0.29 -13.68 -24.06
CA ALA A 590 -0.83 -12.67 -23.15
C ALA A 590 -2.31 -12.36 -23.41
N LEU A 591 -2.85 -12.64 -24.59
CA LEU A 591 -4.24 -12.40 -25.00
C LEU A 591 -5.03 -13.69 -25.23
N SER A 592 -4.51 -14.83 -24.78
CA SER A 592 -5.01 -16.17 -25.09
C SER A 592 -6.33 -16.55 -24.40
N THR A 593 -6.88 -15.69 -23.54
CA THR A 593 -8.19 -15.92 -22.93
C THR A 593 -9.06 -14.68 -23.06
N PRO A 594 -10.40 -14.83 -23.09
CA PRO A 594 -11.31 -13.69 -23.15
C PRO A 594 -11.07 -12.65 -22.06
N GLU A 595 -10.76 -13.10 -20.84
CA GLU A 595 -10.50 -12.20 -19.72
C GLU A 595 -9.22 -11.38 -19.92
N ARG A 596 -8.17 -11.98 -20.48
CA ARG A 596 -6.93 -11.27 -20.81
C ARG A 596 -7.15 -10.27 -21.92
N LEU A 597 -7.85 -10.68 -22.99
CA LEU A 597 -8.20 -9.79 -24.09
C LEU A 597 -9.05 -8.62 -23.60
N ALA A 598 -10.09 -8.88 -22.79
CA ALA A 598 -10.94 -7.83 -22.22
C ALA A 598 -10.16 -6.84 -21.36
N ARG A 599 -9.24 -7.31 -20.49
CA ARG A 599 -8.35 -6.40 -19.72
C ARG A 599 -7.49 -5.54 -20.64
N PHE A 600 -6.94 -6.12 -21.69
CA PHE A 600 -6.14 -5.40 -22.67
C PHE A 600 -6.95 -4.30 -23.36
N LEU A 601 -8.13 -4.64 -23.86
CA LEU A 601 -9.03 -3.70 -24.54
C LEU A 601 -9.53 -2.58 -23.61
N CYS A 602 -9.71 -2.86 -22.32
CA CYS A 602 -10.08 -1.87 -21.31
C CYS A 602 -8.89 -1.07 -20.76
N GLY A 603 -7.65 -1.27 -21.23
CA GLY A 603 -6.48 -0.58 -20.67
C GLY A 603 -6.18 -0.95 -19.22
N ILE A 604 -6.58 -2.14 -18.77
CA ILE A 604 -6.40 -2.61 -17.40
C ILE A 604 -5.10 -3.40 -17.26
N TYR A 605 -4.16 -2.88 -16.49
CA TYR A 605 -2.89 -3.54 -16.25
C TYR A 605 -3.07 -4.89 -15.57
N SER A 606 -2.42 -5.92 -16.12
CA SER A 606 -2.31 -7.25 -15.53
C SER A 606 -0.87 -7.75 -15.57
N PRO A 607 -0.51 -8.76 -14.75
CA PRO A 607 0.83 -9.34 -14.77
C PRO A 607 1.28 -9.84 -16.15
N ALA A 608 0.38 -10.43 -16.93
CA ALA A 608 0.67 -10.88 -18.28
C ALA A 608 0.96 -9.70 -19.22
N MET A 609 0.15 -8.63 -19.16
CA MET A 609 0.36 -7.42 -19.96
C MET A 609 1.71 -6.77 -19.68
N MET A 610 2.09 -6.70 -18.41
CA MET A 610 3.39 -6.17 -17.98
C MET A 610 4.56 -7.02 -18.48
N ARG A 611 4.47 -8.35 -18.34
CA ARG A 611 5.49 -9.30 -18.78
C ARG A 611 5.78 -9.19 -20.28
N PHE A 612 4.76 -9.06 -21.10
CA PHE A 612 4.86 -8.98 -22.56
C PHE A 612 4.90 -7.54 -23.08
N ARG A 613 4.93 -6.52 -22.20
CA ARG A 613 5.01 -5.08 -22.50
C ARG A 613 3.90 -4.60 -23.45
N LEU A 614 2.70 -5.17 -23.34
CA LEU A 614 1.58 -4.86 -24.24
C LEU A 614 0.93 -3.50 -23.98
N TYR A 615 1.26 -2.83 -22.86
CA TYR A 615 0.77 -1.49 -22.54
C TYR A 615 1.26 -0.40 -23.52
N GLY A 616 2.24 -0.68 -24.38
CA GLY A 616 2.68 0.20 -25.47
C GLY A 616 2.07 -0.16 -26.83
N HIS A 617 1.16 -1.12 -26.89
CA HIS A 617 0.51 -1.51 -28.13
C HIS A 617 -0.54 -0.45 -28.56
N ARG A 618 -0.67 -0.19 -29.86
CA ARG A 618 -1.62 0.80 -30.39
C ARG A 618 -3.08 0.58 -29.98
N ASP A 619 -3.47 -0.69 -29.75
CA ASP A 619 -4.84 -1.08 -29.40
C ASP A 619 -5.04 -1.22 -27.88
N TRP A 620 -4.03 -0.89 -27.08
CA TRP A 620 -4.15 -0.89 -25.62
C TRP A 620 -5.18 0.15 -25.16
N GLY A 621 -6.22 -0.31 -24.49
CA GLY A 621 -7.27 0.57 -23.96
C GLY A 621 -8.28 1.07 -25.00
N MET A 622 -8.32 0.49 -26.22
CA MET A 622 -9.20 0.96 -27.28
C MET A 622 -10.70 0.93 -26.92
N LEU A 623 -11.09 0.09 -25.95
CA LEU A 623 -12.47 0.00 -25.45
C LEU A 623 -12.59 0.44 -23.99
N GLU A 624 -11.69 1.28 -23.49
CA GLU A 624 -11.71 1.71 -22.08
C GLU A 624 -12.97 2.52 -21.71
N ARG A 625 -13.70 3.04 -22.72
CA ARG A 625 -14.97 3.72 -22.58
C ARG A 625 -16.14 2.78 -22.23
N LEU A 626 -15.99 1.48 -22.46
CA LEU A 626 -17.02 0.49 -22.19
C LEU A 626 -16.82 -0.21 -20.83
N PRO A 627 -17.92 -0.62 -20.16
CA PRO A 627 -17.84 -1.46 -18.98
C PRO A 627 -17.10 -2.77 -19.25
N TYR A 628 -16.29 -3.23 -18.30
CA TYR A 628 -15.49 -4.45 -18.46
C TYR A 628 -16.33 -5.70 -18.82
N ASP A 629 -17.54 -5.83 -18.25
CA ASP A 629 -18.41 -6.98 -18.50
C ASP A 629 -18.90 -7.01 -19.96
N ASP A 630 -19.16 -5.85 -20.55
CA ASP A 630 -19.54 -5.72 -21.97
C ASP A 630 -18.36 -6.09 -22.88
N VAL A 631 -17.16 -5.57 -22.57
CA VAL A 631 -15.93 -5.91 -23.30
C VAL A 631 -15.58 -7.40 -23.15
N LEU A 632 -15.83 -7.99 -21.98
CA LEU A 632 -15.64 -9.42 -21.75
C LEU A 632 -16.63 -10.27 -22.58
N ALA A 633 -17.87 -9.81 -22.73
CA ALA A 633 -18.84 -10.47 -23.60
C ALA A 633 -18.39 -10.44 -25.07
N ILE A 634 -17.88 -9.29 -25.53
CA ILE A 634 -17.28 -9.14 -26.88
C ILE A 634 -16.09 -10.08 -27.04
N ALA A 635 -15.16 -10.08 -26.07
CA ALA A 635 -13.98 -10.94 -26.11
C ALA A 635 -14.33 -12.44 -26.13
N LYS A 636 -15.38 -12.86 -25.40
CA LYS A 636 -15.89 -14.23 -25.46
C LYS A 636 -16.44 -14.58 -26.82
N ALA A 637 -17.22 -13.69 -27.44
CA ALA A 637 -17.78 -13.92 -28.77
C ALA A 637 -16.70 -14.04 -29.84
N GLN A 638 -15.58 -13.36 -29.73
CA GLN A 638 -14.46 -13.39 -30.67
C GLN A 638 -13.49 -14.57 -30.44
N HIS A 639 -13.48 -15.18 -29.27
CA HIS A 639 -12.66 -16.38 -28.98
C HIS A 639 -13.37 -17.70 -29.38
N GLY A 640 -14.64 -17.64 -29.76
CA GLY A 640 -15.49 -18.78 -30.16
C GLY A 640 -16.01 -19.51 -28.96
#